data_4a21ddcb38e0f55afe263f4b9124e394
#
_entry.id   4a21ddcb38e0f55afe263f4b9124e394
#
_cell.length_a   1.000
_cell.length_b   1.000
_cell.length_c   1.000
_cell.angle_alpha   90.00
_cell.angle_beta   90.00
_cell.angle_gamma   90.00
#
_symmetry.space_group_name_H-M   'P 1'
#
loop_
_entity.id
_entity.type
_entity.pdbx_description
1 polymer ?
#
loop_
_entity_poly.entity_id
_entity_poly.type
_entity_poly.pdbx_seq_one_letter_code
_entity_poly.pdbx_strand_id
1 'polypeptide(L)'
;MKKHTFCRFSILLSIILVFLLYPMSSMGAQKYISVKGEDMTIKQAIQLIEKNSEYTFFYNASDLENNTKRDYNSTGNIEKVLKDVFEGSNVSYVIKGKEVILKVTKTENTQQVKKRTIIGVVTASDIKEPIIGASIWLKNSSIGVITDVDGKYSIVIEGVGGVLEFSYIGYKKQEIALANQEVINVVLEPDTEVLDEVVVVGYGSQKKESVVGAISTLDMRKLNVPGASISNVLAGQLSGVVAMSRSGEPGKNSSADFYIRGVSSFKGTSTPLVLVDGIERDLDLVDTDDIATFSILKDASASAVYGVRGANGVILITTKKGQEGKPAINVRTEFGFTAPTKRPEMINSAQWAELYNEASGTNYYSPEVIQKYRDHSDPDLYPDVDWFDALFDDMAENQRVNLSVTGGGDNIKYYVSGSFYNESSIYKNAGNIYGYNSAIRYNKFNFRANVDLNVTKSTTLNVNLANIYEKSFGPGFGDNDNDIWSYTFNASPNAFPVQYSDGTLSGPSTDSGHNPWNMLVHSGYREQFWNSAQSLIGLTQDFGKIWEPLEGLTANIKFSWDAWNTTLQRRSKSPSFYHARGRDAEGRLTYDDNNNDGEWDPVHTGSESLGYEIGRQGTMTRYLEGSLNYNRLFGNHRVGALFLYNQKIHTNTQAADGNAALPYKNQGLAGRVTYAFRDTYFAEVNMGYNGSENFARGHRFGFFPAFALGWMVSNEKWFEPLT
;
A
#
# COMPACT_ATOMS: atom_id res chain seq x y z
N MET A 1 -40.71 -13.32 5.59
CA MET A 1 -39.67 -14.24 6.12
C MET A 1 -38.44 -14.25 5.20
N LYS A 2 -37.45 -13.41 5.44
CA LYS A 2 -36.07 -13.47 4.91
C LYS A 2 -35.27 -12.21 5.37
N LYS A 3 -35.12 -12.03 6.70
CA LYS A 3 -34.31 -10.95 7.31
C LYS A 3 -33.27 -11.45 8.34
N HIS A 4 -33.11 -12.77 8.53
CA HIS A 4 -32.28 -13.30 9.62
C HIS A 4 -30.94 -13.95 9.18
N THR A 5 -30.66 -14.08 7.91
CA THR A 5 -29.46 -14.80 7.45
C THR A 5 -28.23 -13.89 7.29
N PHE A 6 -28.42 -12.59 7.05
CA PHE A 6 -27.29 -11.66 6.83
C PHE A 6 -26.63 -11.19 8.15
N CYS A 7 -27.38 -11.19 9.25
CA CYS A 7 -26.86 -10.78 10.57
C CYS A 7 -25.97 -11.85 11.22
N ARG A 8 -26.15 -13.13 10.87
CA ARG A 8 -25.37 -14.25 11.45
C ARG A 8 -23.95 -14.37 10.88
N PHE A 9 -23.73 -13.94 9.64
CA PHE A 9 -22.39 -13.98 9.02
C PHE A 9 -21.47 -12.85 9.52
N SER A 10 -22.02 -11.68 9.82
CA SER A 10 -21.30 -10.55 10.42
C SER A 10 -20.91 -10.83 11.87
N ILE A 11 -21.73 -11.55 12.62
CA ILE A 11 -21.46 -11.92 14.02
C ILE A 11 -20.37 -13.01 14.11
N LEU A 12 -20.31 -13.94 13.15
CA LEU A 12 -19.28 -14.98 13.15
C LEU A 12 -17.88 -14.41 12.85
N LEU A 13 -17.79 -13.42 11.97
CA LEU A 13 -16.52 -12.74 11.66
C LEU A 13 -16.04 -11.85 12.82
N SER A 14 -16.96 -11.23 13.56
CA SER A 14 -16.65 -10.43 14.76
C SER A 14 -16.21 -11.29 15.93
N ILE A 15 -16.73 -12.51 16.06
CA ILE A 15 -16.36 -13.46 17.13
C ILE A 15 -14.95 -14.02 16.90
N ILE A 16 -14.53 -14.25 15.65
CA ILE A 16 -13.16 -14.69 15.33
C ILE A 16 -12.12 -13.59 15.61
N LEU A 17 -12.48 -12.31 15.43
CA LEU A 17 -11.58 -11.18 15.71
C LEU A 17 -11.44 -10.87 17.21
N VAL A 18 -12.47 -11.16 18.01
CA VAL A 18 -12.48 -10.94 19.47
C VAL A 18 -11.66 -12.02 20.21
N PHE A 19 -11.56 -13.25 19.65
CA PHE A 19 -10.73 -14.31 20.23
C PHE A 19 -9.21 -14.11 20.08
N LEU A 20 -8.77 -13.15 19.25
CA LEU A 20 -7.33 -12.85 19.04
C LEU A 20 -6.78 -11.72 19.92
N LEU A 21 -7.59 -11.05 20.76
CA LEU A 21 -7.19 -9.82 21.46
C LEU A 21 -7.34 -9.82 22.98
N TYR A 22 -7.65 -10.96 23.63
CA TYR A 22 -7.67 -11.00 25.09
C TYR A 22 -6.59 -11.91 25.66
N PRO A 23 -5.61 -11.37 26.40
CA PRO A 23 -4.78 -12.20 27.27
C PRO A 23 -5.60 -12.53 28.52
N MET A 24 -6.18 -13.73 28.57
CA MET A 24 -6.71 -14.27 29.82
C MET A 24 -5.56 -14.69 30.72
N SER A 25 -5.17 -13.85 31.64
CA SER A 25 -4.46 -14.28 32.84
C SER A 25 -5.42 -15.07 33.75
N SER A 26 -5.43 -16.37 33.60
CA SER A 26 -6.08 -17.26 34.57
C SER A 26 -5.05 -17.63 35.67
N MET A 27 -5.29 -17.17 36.87
CA MET A 27 -4.70 -17.77 38.08
C MET A 27 -5.25 -19.21 38.20
N GLY A 28 -4.49 -20.19 37.68
CA GLY A 28 -4.82 -21.61 37.79
C GLY A 28 -4.37 -22.15 39.16
N ALA A 29 -5.28 -22.75 39.88
CA ALA A 29 -4.97 -23.61 41.04
C ALA A 29 -4.00 -24.71 40.59
N GLN A 30 -2.87 -24.85 41.25
CA GLN A 30 -1.90 -25.91 40.99
C GLN A 30 -2.57 -27.28 41.20
N LYS A 31 -2.79 -28.01 40.14
CA LYS A 31 -3.32 -29.38 40.18
C LYS A 31 -2.17 -30.34 40.45
N TYR A 32 -2.23 -31.10 41.54
CA TYR A 32 -1.24 -32.15 41.84
C TYR A 32 -1.36 -33.31 40.89
N ILE A 33 -0.24 -33.70 40.29
CA ILE A 33 -0.15 -34.82 39.36
C ILE A 33 0.42 -36.00 40.11
N SER A 34 -0.12 -37.20 39.93
CA SER A 34 0.36 -38.43 40.54
C SER A 34 0.74 -39.46 39.49
N VAL A 35 1.96 -39.97 39.55
CA VAL A 35 2.48 -41.06 38.71
C VAL A 35 2.89 -42.20 39.61
N LYS A 36 2.14 -43.31 39.53
CA LYS A 36 2.41 -44.52 40.33
C LYS A 36 2.31 -45.76 39.41
N GLY A 37 3.31 -46.63 39.47
CA GLY A 37 3.33 -47.89 38.74
C GLY A 37 4.65 -48.62 38.93
N GLU A 38 4.59 -49.96 38.92
CA GLU A 38 5.74 -50.86 39.01
C GLU A 38 6.13 -51.31 37.61
N ASP A 39 7.42 -51.54 37.37
CA ASP A 39 7.97 -52.09 36.10
C ASP A 39 7.56 -51.29 34.81
N MET A 40 7.52 -49.96 34.89
CA MET A 40 7.10 -49.10 33.79
C MET A 40 8.31 -48.49 33.05
N THR A 41 8.16 -48.30 31.74
CA THR A 41 9.11 -47.53 30.92
C THR A 41 8.89 -46.04 31.08
N ILE A 42 9.89 -45.19 30.79
CA ILE A 42 9.78 -43.73 30.76
C ILE A 42 8.60 -43.27 29.87
N LYS A 43 8.41 -43.90 28.73
CA LYS A 43 7.31 -43.63 27.80
C LYS A 43 5.93 -43.86 28.44
N GLN A 44 5.77 -44.94 29.19
CA GLN A 44 4.53 -45.22 29.91
C GLN A 44 4.30 -44.23 31.06
N ALA A 45 5.36 -43.78 31.76
CA ALA A 45 5.25 -42.75 32.76
C ALA A 45 4.83 -41.39 32.16
N ILE A 46 5.38 -41.00 31.01
CA ILE A 46 4.97 -39.81 30.24
C ILE A 46 3.51 -39.90 29.87
N GLN A 47 3.04 -41.00 29.29
CA GLN A 47 1.63 -41.17 28.94
C GLN A 47 0.69 -41.09 30.14
N LEU A 48 1.14 -41.49 31.31
CA LEU A 48 0.36 -41.37 32.55
C LEU A 48 0.28 -39.94 33.04
N ILE A 49 1.33 -39.15 32.84
CA ILE A 49 1.34 -37.69 33.12
C ILE A 49 0.40 -36.98 32.18
N GLU A 50 0.45 -37.22 30.89
CA GLU A 50 -0.45 -36.66 29.87
C GLU A 50 -1.92 -36.96 30.18
N LYS A 51 -2.22 -38.20 30.56
CA LYS A 51 -3.60 -38.62 30.91
C LYS A 51 -4.15 -37.96 32.16
N ASN A 52 -3.30 -37.64 33.14
CA ASN A 52 -3.68 -37.13 34.45
C ASN A 52 -3.43 -35.64 34.63
N SER A 53 -2.99 -34.93 33.57
CA SER A 53 -2.65 -33.50 33.62
C SER A 53 -3.06 -32.79 32.32
N GLU A 54 -2.81 -31.49 32.29
CA GLU A 54 -3.04 -30.63 31.10
C GLU A 54 -1.74 -30.43 30.28
N TYR A 55 -0.68 -31.20 30.59
CA TYR A 55 0.60 -31.08 29.91
C TYR A 55 0.72 -32.04 28.73
N THR A 56 1.27 -31.56 27.61
CA THR A 56 1.54 -32.33 26.40
C THR A 56 3.05 -32.44 26.20
N PHE A 57 3.53 -33.65 25.86
CA PHE A 57 4.96 -33.89 25.72
C PHE A 57 5.37 -33.99 24.25
N PHE A 58 6.43 -33.25 23.90
CA PHE A 58 7.05 -33.28 22.58
C PHE A 58 8.41 -33.95 22.64
N TYR A 59 8.54 -35.07 22.00
CA TYR A 59 9.78 -35.86 21.91
C TYR A 59 9.82 -36.71 20.64
N ASN A 60 11.03 -37.06 20.19
CA ASN A 60 11.16 -38.00 19.08
C ASN A 60 11.00 -39.41 19.64
N ALA A 61 10.03 -40.18 19.13
CA ALA A 61 9.66 -41.48 19.64
C ALA A 61 10.83 -42.49 19.60
N SER A 62 11.76 -42.38 18.63
CA SER A 62 12.97 -43.19 18.50
C SER A 62 14.02 -42.94 19.60
N ASP A 63 13.97 -41.78 20.25
CA ASP A 63 14.97 -41.39 21.26
C ASP A 63 14.66 -41.97 22.65
N LEU A 64 13.42 -42.43 22.89
CA LEU A 64 12.94 -43.04 24.14
C LEU A 64 12.80 -44.55 24.08
N GLU A 65 13.38 -45.21 23.11
CA GLU A 65 13.28 -46.68 22.93
C GLU A 65 14.17 -47.50 23.87
N ASN A 66 14.97 -46.90 24.75
CA ASN A 66 15.70 -47.62 25.78
C ASN A 66 14.73 -48.16 26.84
N ASN A 67 14.49 -49.46 26.81
CA ASN A 67 13.53 -50.23 27.59
C ASN A 67 13.97 -50.48 29.06
N THR A 68 14.63 -49.53 29.70
CA THR A 68 14.91 -49.65 31.13
C THR A 68 13.61 -49.37 31.90
N LYS A 69 13.05 -50.41 32.47
CA LYS A 69 11.87 -50.36 33.30
C LYS A 69 12.26 -50.10 34.75
N ARG A 70 11.44 -49.32 35.44
CA ARG A 70 11.62 -49.02 36.87
C ARG A 70 10.27 -48.67 37.53
N ASP A 71 10.25 -48.65 38.85
CA ASP A 71 9.08 -48.26 39.62
C ASP A 71 9.01 -46.74 39.73
N TYR A 72 7.81 -46.20 39.51
CA TYR A 72 7.56 -44.78 39.70
C TYR A 72 6.55 -44.56 40.81
N ASN A 73 6.86 -43.65 41.74
CA ASN A 73 5.94 -43.22 42.80
C ASN A 73 6.19 -41.73 43.12
N SER A 74 5.68 -40.86 42.29
CA SER A 74 5.80 -39.43 42.45
C SER A 74 4.44 -38.77 42.44
N THR A 75 4.27 -37.78 43.35
CA THR A 75 3.08 -36.94 43.43
C THR A 75 3.48 -35.51 43.80
N GLY A 76 3.02 -34.55 43.00
CA GLY A 76 3.38 -33.14 43.20
C GLY A 76 2.97 -32.24 42.03
N ASN A 77 3.58 -31.06 41.99
CA ASN A 77 3.48 -30.21 40.80
C ASN A 77 4.28 -30.83 39.63
N ILE A 78 4.08 -30.33 38.44
CA ILE A 78 4.69 -30.86 37.20
C ILE A 78 6.23 -30.90 37.32
N GLU A 79 6.87 -29.85 37.85
CA GLU A 79 8.31 -29.79 37.94
C GLU A 79 8.90 -30.88 38.84
N LYS A 80 8.24 -31.13 40.00
CA LYS A 80 8.62 -32.22 40.92
C LYS A 80 8.44 -33.59 40.26
N VAL A 81 7.28 -33.82 39.66
CA VAL A 81 6.99 -35.10 38.99
C VAL A 81 7.93 -35.38 37.83
N LEU A 82 8.27 -34.38 37.03
CA LEU A 82 9.23 -34.56 35.94
C LEU A 82 10.66 -34.77 36.46
N LYS A 83 11.04 -34.09 37.54
CA LYS A 83 12.33 -34.32 38.15
C LYS A 83 12.48 -35.76 38.64
N ASP A 84 11.47 -36.27 39.36
CA ASP A 84 11.46 -37.63 39.89
C ASP A 84 11.38 -38.70 38.78
N VAL A 85 10.59 -38.42 37.69
CA VAL A 85 10.44 -39.35 36.57
C VAL A 85 11.71 -39.43 35.71
N PHE A 86 12.45 -38.35 35.56
CA PHE A 86 13.66 -38.32 34.72
C PHE A 86 14.96 -38.43 35.51
N GLU A 87 14.90 -38.53 36.86
CA GLU A 87 16.07 -38.70 37.69
C GLU A 87 16.83 -40.00 37.33
N GLY A 88 18.14 -39.85 37.11
CA GLY A 88 19.00 -40.97 36.69
C GLY A 88 18.78 -41.44 35.22
N SER A 89 18.03 -40.69 34.42
CA SER A 89 17.93 -40.90 32.99
C SER A 89 18.72 -39.83 32.22
N ASN A 90 19.05 -40.12 30.95
CA ASN A 90 19.69 -39.17 30.05
C ASN A 90 18.70 -38.21 29.37
N VAL A 91 17.51 -38.03 29.95
CA VAL A 91 16.43 -37.15 29.43
C VAL A 91 16.45 -35.86 30.21
N SER A 92 16.64 -34.72 29.52
CA SER A 92 16.41 -33.38 30.02
C SER A 92 15.10 -32.82 29.46
N TYR A 93 14.50 -31.89 30.18
CA TYR A 93 13.22 -31.28 29.78
C TYR A 93 13.20 -29.76 29.94
N VAL A 94 12.36 -29.13 29.11
CA VAL A 94 12.04 -27.69 29.21
C VAL A 94 10.53 -27.54 29.19
N ILE A 95 9.97 -26.82 30.18
CA ILE A 95 8.55 -26.54 30.27
C ILE A 95 8.27 -25.16 29.67
N LYS A 96 7.36 -25.09 28.69
CA LYS A 96 6.86 -23.85 28.08
C LYS A 96 5.33 -23.81 28.19
N GLY A 97 4.82 -23.16 29.22
CA GLY A 97 3.38 -23.16 29.49
C GLY A 97 2.86 -24.55 29.83
N LYS A 98 2.02 -25.14 28.98
CA LYS A 98 1.50 -26.51 29.11
C LYS A 98 2.25 -27.53 28.24
N GLU A 99 3.30 -27.13 27.56
CA GLU A 99 4.12 -27.98 26.71
C GLU A 99 5.42 -28.35 27.40
N VAL A 100 5.77 -29.64 27.37
CA VAL A 100 7.01 -30.19 27.91
C VAL A 100 7.83 -30.77 26.76
N ILE A 101 8.96 -30.13 26.45
CA ILE A 101 9.87 -30.58 25.40
C ILE A 101 10.98 -31.40 26.03
N LEU A 102 11.10 -32.68 25.61
CA LEU A 102 12.14 -33.59 26.06
C LEU A 102 13.32 -33.59 25.10
N LYS A 103 14.53 -33.58 25.68
CA LYS A 103 15.78 -33.71 24.96
C LYS A 103 16.59 -34.86 25.55
N VAL A 104 16.84 -35.90 24.76
CA VAL A 104 17.63 -37.05 25.15
C VAL A 104 19.10 -36.80 24.80
N THR A 105 19.99 -36.88 25.78
CA THR A 105 21.43 -36.75 25.56
C THR A 105 21.96 -38.17 25.20
N LYS A 106 22.17 -38.42 23.94
CA LYS A 106 22.90 -39.66 23.52
C LYS A 106 24.33 -39.53 24.00
N THR A 107 24.78 -40.46 24.81
CA THR A 107 26.20 -40.64 25.14
C THR A 107 26.88 -41.26 23.91
N GLU A 108 27.24 -40.43 22.96
CA GLU A 108 28.16 -40.86 21.91
C GLU A 108 29.58 -40.81 22.47
N ASN A 109 30.30 -41.91 22.24
CA ASN A 109 31.75 -41.97 22.44
C ASN A 109 32.37 -40.76 21.72
N THR A 110 32.90 -39.82 22.50
CA THR A 110 33.51 -38.62 22.00
C THR A 110 34.82 -38.90 21.30
N GLN A 111 34.78 -39.25 20.01
CA GLN A 111 35.83 -38.73 19.16
C GLN A 111 35.61 -37.23 19.03
N GLN A 112 36.55 -36.43 19.48
CA GLN A 112 36.55 -34.96 19.34
C GLN A 112 36.42 -34.61 17.85
N VAL A 113 35.20 -34.31 17.39
CA VAL A 113 34.98 -33.72 16.06
C VAL A 113 35.54 -32.29 16.13
N LYS A 114 36.62 -32.06 15.43
CA LYS A 114 37.32 -30.78 15.40
C LYS A 114 36.40 -29.73 14.78
N LYS A 115 35.89 -28.81 15.59
CA LYS A 115 35.14 -27.64 15.11
C LYS A 115 36.14 -26.73 14.40
N ARG A 116 35.78 -26.26 13.20
CA ARG A 116 36.56 -25.27 12.49
C ARG A 116 35.65 -24.10 12.07
N THR A 117 36.21 -22.90 12.03
CA THR A 117 35.55 -21.70 11.60
C THR A 117 36.03 -21.39 10.18
N ILE A 118 35.08 -21.19 9.28
CA ILE A 118 35.35 -20.72 7.92
C ILE A 118 34.88 -19.27 7.84
N ILE A 119 35.77 -18.40 7.36
CA ILE A 119 35.53 -16.98 7.18
C ILE A 119 35.69 -16.61 5.70
N GLY A 120 35.11 -15.50 5.28
CA GLY A 120 35.32 -14.97 3.93
C GLY A 120 34.50 -13.75 3.67
N VAL A 121 34.59 -13.27 2.44
CA VAL A 121 33.85 -12.13 1.92
C VAL A 121 33.06 -12.57 0.69
N VAL A 122 31.80 -12.14 0.61
CA VAL A 122 30.97 -12.31 -0.58
C VAL A 122 30.89 -10.98 -1.32
N THR A 123 31.28 -10.96 -2.58
CA THR A 123 31.26 -9.77 -3.44
C THR A 123 30.44 -10.04 -4.70
N ALA A 124 29.92 -8.98 -5.29
CA ALA A 124 29.23 -9.02 -6.58
C ALA A 124 30.23 -8.86 -7.73
N SER A 125 30.08 -9.62 -8.82
CA SER A 125 30.98 -9.55 -9.97
C SER A 125 30.76 -8.30 -10.83
N ASP A 126 29.52 -7.80 -10.88
CA ASP A 126 29.08 -6.66 -11.71
C ASP A 126 29.48 -5.30 -11.13
N ILE A 127 29.22 -5.09 -9.84
CA ILE A 127 29.51 -3.82 -9.15
C ILE A 127 30.80 -3.84 -8.35
N LYS A 128 31.42 -5.02 -8.18
CA LYS A 128 32.66 -5.25 -7.40
C LYS A 128 32.57 -4.79 -5.93
N GLU A 129 31.34 -4.70 -5.40
CA GLU A 129 31.08 -4.31 -4.01
C GLU A 129 30.72 -5.52 -3.14
N PRO A 130 30.94 -5.43 -1.81
CA PRO A 130 30.50 -6.46 -0.87
C PRO A 130 28.97 -6.63 -0.89
N ILE A 131 28.49 -7.87 -0.85
CA ILE A 131 27.07 -8.17 -0.76
C ILE A 131 26.65 -8.30 0.71
N ILE A 132 25.80 -7.39 1.17
CA ILE A 132 25.22 -7.39 2.52
C ILE A 132 24.01 -8.34 2.57
N GLY A 133 23.95 -9.23 3.58
CA GLY A 133 22.81 -10.11 3.76
C GLY A 133 22.78 -11.33 2.83
N ALA A 134 23.88 -11.65 2.12
CA ALA A 134 23.99 -12.92 1.41
C ALA A 134 23.89 -14.09 2.38
N SER A 135 23.11 -15.11 2.04
CA SER A 135 22.90 -16.31 2.85
C SER A 135 23.95 -17.37 2.53
N ILE A 136 24.60 -17.91 3.55
CA ILE A 136 25.57 -18.98 3.47
C ILE A 136 25.05 -20.18 4.28
N TRP A 137 24.80 -21.30 3.64
CA TRP A 137 24.28 -22.51 4.27
C TRP A 137 25.18 -23.71 4.05
N LEU A 138 25.35 -24.51 5.10
CA LEU A 138 25.94 -25.85 4.93
C LEU A 138 24.85 -26.79 4.43
N LYS A 139 25.02 -27.30 3.19
CA LYS A 139 24.05 -28.14 2.49
C LYS A 139 23.69 -29.36 3.33
N ASN A 140 22.39 -29.72 3.41
CA ASN A 140 21.83 -30.79 4.23
C ASN A 140 22.01 -30.63 5.75
N SER A 141 22.21 -29.41 6.25
CA SER A 141 22.26 -29.11 7.68
C SER A 141 21.36 -27.93 8.05
N SER A 142 21.21 -27.65 9.33
CA SER A 142 20.55 -26.46 9.85
C SER A 142 21.52 -25.31 10.15
N ILE A 143 22.78 -25.41 9.71
CA ILE A 143 23.83 -24.44 9.99
C ILE A 143 23.89 -23.43 8.85
N GLY A 144 23.64 -22.16 9.14
CA GLY A 144 23.72 -21.07 8.17
C GLY A 144 24.02 -19.74 8.85
N VAL A 145 24.57 -18.79 8.09
CA VAL A 145 24.89 -17.42 8.50
C VAL A 145 24.57 -16.47 7.35
N ILE A 146 24.52 -15.16 7.63
CA ILE A 146 24.41 -14.11 6.63
C ILE A 146 25.62 -13.20 6.68
N THR A 147 25.96 -12.54 5.57
CA THR A 147 27.04 -11.57 5.51
C THR A 147 26.68 -10.25 6.21
N ASP A 148 27.68 -9.63 6.80
CA ASP A 148 27.60 -8.30 7.45
C ASP A 148 27.64 -7.15 6.42
N VAL A 149 27.75 -5.89 6.94
CA VAL A 149 27.79 -4.67 6.11
C VAL A 149 29.04 -4.57 5.22
N ASP A 150 30.10 -5.31 5.53
CA ASP A 150 31.31 -5.42 4.72
C ASP A 150 31.30 -6.66 3.82
N GLY A 151 30.16 -7.37 3.73
CA GLY A 151 30.06 -8.65 2.98
C GLY A 151 30.78 -9.80 3.64
N LYS A 152 31.28 -9.68 4.89
CA LYS A 152 32.02 -10.71 5.62
C LYS A 152 31.09 -11.71 6.29
N TYR A 153 31.52 -12.96 6.34
CA TYR A 153 30.80 -14.01 7.07
C TYR A 153 31.75 -14.87 7.89
N SER A 154 31.21 -15.51 8.94
CA SER A 154 31.90 -16.48 9.76
C SER A 154 30.96 -17.61 10.10
N ILE A 155 31.25 -18.84 9.64
CA ILE A 155 30.45 -20.03 9.85
C ILE A 155 31.27 -21.09 10.56
N VAL A 156 30.70 -21.67 11.62
CA VAL A 156 31.33 -22.76 12.38
C VAL A 156 30.74 -24.09 11.91
N ILE A 157 31.61 -24.98 11.45
CA ILE A 157 31.20 -26.31 10.98
C ILE A 157 31.88 -27.41 11.79
N GLU A 158 31.26 -28.58 11.83
CA GLU A 158 31.79 -29.78 12.46
C GLU A 158 32.25 -30.75 11.39
N GLY A 159 33.52 -31.21 11.46
CA GLY A 159 34.10 -32.16 10.50
C GLY A 159 34.90 -31.53 9.37
N VAL A 160 35.36 -32.35 8.43
CA VAL A 160 36.37 -31.97 7.40
C VAL A 160 35.74 -31.81 5.98
N GLY A 161 34.45 -32.11 5.81
CA GLY A 161 33.81 -32.08 4.48
C GLY A 161 32.44 -31.40 4.55
N GLY A 162 31.86 -31.17 3.38
CA GLY A 162 30.55 -30.54 3.19
C GLY A 162 30.54 -29.62 1.96
N VAL A 163 29.40 -29.04 1.65
CA VAL A 163 29.23 -28.07 0.58
C VAL A 163 28.58 -26.80 1.20
N LEU A 164 29.25 -25.66 1.09
CA LEU A 164 28.65 -24.37 1.41
C LEU A 164 27.91 -23.86 0.20
N GLU A 165 26.67 -23.46 0.43
CA GLU A 165 25.80 -22.88 -0.54
C GLU A 165 25.70 -21.37 -0.26
N PHE A 166 26.06 -20.57 -1.25
CA PHE A 166 25.98 -19.12 -1.23
C PHE A 166 24.83 -18.66 -2.10
N SER A 167 23.91 -17.86 -1.55
CA SER A 167 22.77 -17.33 -2.29
C SER A 167 22.46 -15.90 -1.92
N TYR A 168 22.08 -15.10 -2.91
CA TYR A 168 21.56 -13.75 -2.73
C TYR A 168 20.57 -13.45 -3.84
N ILE A 169 19.57 -12.61 -3.54
CA ILE A 169 18.51 -12.26 -4.50
C ILE A 169 19.10 -11.52 -5.70
N GLY A 170 18.87 -12.04 -6.90
CA GLY A 170 19.41 -11.48 -8.15
C GLY A 170 20.79 -11.97 -8.55
N TYR A 171 21.34 -12.96 -7.84
CA TYR A 171 22.64 -13.59 -8.15
C TYR A 171 22.50 -15.10 -8.25
N LYS A 172 23.32 -15.69 -9.13
CA LYS A 172 23.42 -17.14 -9.28
C LYS A 172 23.87 -17.79 -7.98
N LYS A 173 23.15 -18.82 -7.60
CA LYS A 173 23.52 -19.65 -6.46
C LYS A 173 24.83 -20.36 -6.73
N GLN A 174 25.78 -20.27 -5.81
CA GLN A 174 27.09 -20.92 -5.94
C GLN A 174 27.28 -21.95 -4.83
N GLU A 175 27.72 -23.16 -5.21
CA GLU A 175 28.04 -24.23 -4.28
C GLU A 175 29.55 -24.45 -4.25
N ILE A 176 30.15 -24.44 -3.07
CA ILE A 176 31.60 -24.67 -2.88
C ILE A 176 31.83 -25.83 -1.96
N ALA A 177 32.49 -26.85 -2.47
CA ALA A 177 32.88 -28.01 -1.68
C ALA A 177 34.00 -27.62 -0.69
N LEU A 178 33.81 -28.00 0.57
CA LEU A 178 34.75 -27.75 1.63
C LEU A 178 35.91 -28.76 1.61
N ALA A 179 37.11 -28.27 1.48
CA ALA A 179 38.37 -28.99 1.73
C ALA A 179 38.98 -28.47 3.05
N ASN A 180 40.28 -28.30 3.15
CA ASN A 180 40.97 -27.80 4.35
C ASN A 180 41.09 -26.26 4.43
N GLN A 181 40.30 -25.54 3.63
CA GLN A 181 40.36 -24.10 3.55
C GLN A 181 39.66 -23.45 4.76
N GLU A 182 40.29 -22.47 5.39
CA GLU A 182 39.72 -21.67 6.48
C GLU A 182 39.16 -20.33 6.00
N VAL A 183 39.60 -19.87 4.81
CA VAL A 183 39.12 -18.64 4.17
C VAL A 183 38.56 -18.96 2.80
N ILE A 184 37.29 -18.58 2.56
CA ILE A 184 36.62 -18.78 1.27
C ILE A 184 35.97 -17.45 0.87
N ASN A 185 36.58 -16.76 -0.07
CA ASN A 185 36.00 -15.57 -0.69
C ASN A 185 35.19 -15.99 -1.92
N VAL A 186 34.00 -15.42 -2.06
CA VAL A 186 33.07 -15.80 -3.13
C VAL A 186 32.69 -14.56 -3.92
N VAL A 187 32.72 -14.68 -5.23
CA VAL A 187 32.22 -13.66 -6.15
C VAL A 187 30.96 -14.23 -6.77
N LEU A 188 29.80 -13.67 -6.39
CA LEU A 188 28.54 -14.08 -6.99
C LEU A 188 28.35 -13.37 -8.32
N GLU A 189 28.05 -14.13 -9.35
CA GLU A 189 27.66 -13.60 -10.65
C GLU A 189 26.19 -13.19 -10.60
N PRO A 190 25.81 -12.05 -11.19
CA PRO A 190 24.41 -11.74 -11.41
C PRO A 190 23.74 -12.95 -12.06
N ASP A 191 22.54 -13.27 -11.61
CA ASP A 191 21.73 -14.29 -12.26
C ASP A 191 21.27 -13.71 -13.61
N THR A 192 22.18 -13.75 -14.57
CA THR A 192 21.96 -13.43 -15.98
C THR A 192 21.36 -14.63 -16.74
N GLU A 193 20.90 -15.68 -16.09
CA GLU A 193 19.70 -16.26 -16.65
C GLU A 193 18.69 -15.11 -16.67
N VAL A 194 18.68 -14.41 -17.79
CA VAL A 194 17.60 -13.61 -18.27
C VAL A 194 16.40 -14.53 -18.15
N LEU A 195 15.73 -14.51 -17.00
CA LEU A 195 14.31 -14.74 -16.95
C LEU A 195 13.84 -13.82 -18.05
N ASP A 196 13.52 -14.39 -19.21
CA ASP A 196 13.01 -13.64 -20.36
C ASP A 196 12.15 -12.52 -19.77
N GLU A 197 12.68 -11.29 -19.69
CA GLU A 197 11.98 -10.21 -18.99
C GLU A 197 10.68 -10.00 -19.73
N VAL A 198 9.65 -10.64 -19.20
CA VAL A 198 8.33 -10.68 -19.81
C VAL A 198 7.65 -9.38 -19.42
N VAL A 199 7.43 -8.53 -20.40
CA VAL A 199 6.70 -7.27 -20.21
C VAL A 199 5.23 -7.53 -20.47
N VAL A 200 4.39 -7.03 -19.56
CA VAL A 200 2.94 -7.02 -19.79
C VAL A 200 2.66 -6.01 -20.91
N VAL A 201 2.11 -6.51 -21.98
CA VAL A 201 1.65 -5.73 -23.13
C VAL A 201 0.12 -5.81 -23.20
N GLY A 202 -0.48 -4.98 -24.03
CA GLY A 202 -1.93 -4.97 -24.19
C GLY A 202 -2.54 -6.37 -24.31
N TYR A 203 -3.30 -6.78 -23.31
CA TYR A 203 -4.02 -8.08 -23.24
C TYR A 203 -3.12 -9.32 -23.32
N GLY A 204 -1.91 -9.26 -22.78
CA GLY A 204 -1.00 -10.41 -22.72
C GLY A 204 0.38 -10.06 -22.20
N SER A 205 1.30 -10.99 -22.34
CA SER A 205 2.71 -10.80 -21.99
C SER A 205 3.57 -11.14 -23.20
N GLN A 206 4.64 -10.37 -23.41
CA GLN A 206 5.64 -10.62 -24.45
C GLN A 206 7.03 -10.53 -23.83
N LYS A 207 8.02 -11.20 -24.44
CA LYS A 207 9.39 -10.97 -24.09
C LYS A 207 9.74 -9.51 -24.35
N LYS A 208 10.40 -8.85 -23.42
CA LYS A 208 10.79 -7.43 -23.53
C LYS A 208 11.52 -7.12 -24.86
N GLU A 209 12.39 -8.04 -25.27
CA GLU A 209 13.15 -7.95 -26.51
C GLU A 209 12.27 -7.98 -27.78
N SER A 210 11.11 -8.63 -27.71
CA SER A 210 10.18 -8.74 -28.86
C SER A 210 9.14 -7.63 -28.94
N VAL A 211 9.15 -6.70 -28.00
CA VAL A 211 8.22 -5.57 -28.00
C VAL A 211 8.76 -4.44 -28.87
N VAL A 212 8.10 -4.16 -29.98
CA VAL A 212 8.51 -3.12 -30.92
C VAL A 212 8.05 -1.71 -30.47
N GLY A 213 6.96 -1.63 -29.68
CA GLY A 213 6.43 -0.37 -29.14
C GLY A 213 7.25 0.19 -27.98
N ALA A 214 7.26 1.53 -27.79
CA ALA A 214 7.92 2.15 -26.65
C ALA A 214 7.18 1.84 -25.34
N ILE A 215 7.72 0.91 -24.58
CA ILE A 215 7.27 0.54 -23.24
C ILE A 215 8.32 0.97 -22.22
N SER A 216 7.86 1.57 -21.12
CA SER A 216 8.70 1.82 -19.94
C SER A 216 8.19 0.99 -18.80
N THR A 217 9.07 0.22 -18.16
CA THR A 217 8.80 -0.52 -16.95
C THR A 217 9.42 0.20 -15.76
N LEU A 218 8.77 0.13 -14.63
CA LEU A 218 9.27 0.69 -13.37
C LEU A 218 9.71 -0.44 -12.45
N ASP A 219 10.90 -0.31 -11.90
CA ASP A 219 11.36 -1.19 -10.82
C ASP A 219 10.60 -0.81 -9.53
N MET A 220 9.71 -1.69 -9.11
CA MET A 220 8.86 -1.47 -7.94
C MET A 220 9.64 -1.27 -6.64
N ARG A 221 10.88 -1.76 -6.56
CA ARG A 221 11.76 -1.53 -5.40
C ARG A 221 12.11 -0.06 -5.20
N LYS A 222 12.08 0.74 -6.28
CA LYS A 222 12.34 2.20 -6.24
C LYS A 222 11.12 3.01 -5.82
N LEU A 223 9.92 2.43 -5.81
CA LEU A 223 8.68 3.07 -5.37
C LEU A 223 8.44 2.97 -3.85
N ASN A 224 9.44 2.58 -3.09
CA ASN A 224 9.36 2.43 -1.64
C ASN A 224 9.33 3.79 -0.91
N VAL A 225 8.47 4.70 -1.33
CA VAL A 225 8.25 6.00 -0.67
C VAL A 225 6.91 5.94 0.05
N PRO A 226 6.85 6.22 1.36
CA PRO A 226 5.60 6.30 2.08
C PRO A 226 4.75 7.44 1.50
N GLY A 227 3.54 7.10 1.07
CA GLY A 227 2.59 8.05 0.50
C GLY A 227 1.21 7.42 0.42
N ALA A 228 0.17 8.24 0.54
CA ALA A 228 -1.22 7.80 0.46
C ALA A 228 -1.58 7.33 -0.95
N SER A 229 -0.93 7.89 -1.99
CA SER A 229 -1.27 7.69 -3.39
C SER A 229 -0.04 7.38 -4.25
N ILE A 230 -0.17 6.42 -5.17
CA ILE A 230 0.87 6.02 -6.11
C ILE A 230 1.16 7.16 -7.10
N SER A 231 0.11 7.91 -7.51
CA SER A 231 0.23 9.00 -8.47
C SER A 231 1.25 10.06 -8.04
N ASN A 232 1.34 10.36 -6.73
CA ASN A 232 2.32 11.29 -6.18
C ASN A 232 3.75 10.72 -6.22
N VAL A 233 3.90 9.42 -5.99
CA VAL A 233 5.21 8.76 -5.96
C VAL A 233 5.82 8.61 -7.37
N LEU A 234 4.97 8.58 -8.41
CA LEU A 234 5.42 8.46 -9.81
C LEU A 234 6.12 9.71 -10.37
N ALA A 235 5.96 10.86 -9.71
CA ALA A 235 6.58 12.11 -10.15
C ALA A 235 8.11 11.97 -10.23
N GLY A 236 8.67 12.24 -11.42
CA GLY A 236 10.12 12.16 -11.65
C GLY A 236 10.72 10.75 -11.75
N GLN A 237 9.93 9.68 -11.52
CA GLN A 237 10.42 8.28 -11.56
C GLN A 237 10.39 7.66 -12.96
N LEU A 238 9.61 8.21 -13.87
CA LEU A 238 9.38 7.64 -15.19
C LEU A 238 9.61 8.68 -16.30
N SER A 239 10.44 8.33 -17.28
CA SER A 239 10.65 9.20 -18.44
C SER A 239 9.37 9.35 -19.26
N GLY A 240 8.98 10.60 -19.56
CA GLY A 240 7.79 10.91 -20.35
C GLY A 240 6.46 10.87 -19.57
N VAL A 241 6.51 10.76 -18.25
CA VAL A 241 5.37 10.99 -17.36
C VAL A 241 5.55 12.33 -16.67
N VAL A 242 4.52 13.16 -16.75
CA VAL A 242 4.41 14.42 -16.00
C VAL A 242 3.36 14.19 -14.93
N ALA A 243 3.74 14.35 -13.67
CA ALA A 243 2.83 14.28 -12.54
C ALA A 243 2.88 15.61 -11.77
N MET A 244 1.71 16.14 -11.42
CA MET A 244 1.56 17.40 -10.68
C MET A 244 0.66 17.16 -9.49
N SER A 245 1.22 17.23 -8.28
CA SER A 245 0.43 17.30 -7.06
C SER A 245 -0.03 18.74 -6.86
N ARG A 246 -1.32 18.93 -6.66
CA ARG A 246 -1.94 20.26 -6.47
C ARG A 246 -2.24 20.56 -5.01
N SER A 247 -2.27 19.55 -4.17
CA SER A 247 -2.59 19.68 -2.75
C SER A 247 -1.63 18.82 -1.92
N GLY A 248 -1.26 19.32 -0.75
CA GLY A 248 -0.55 18.56 0.29
C GLY A 248 -1.50 18.06 1.38
N GLU A 249 -2.82 18.16 1.19
CA GLU A 249 -3.81 17.65 2.15
C GLU A 249 -3.70 16.15 2.28
N PRO A 250 -3.69 15.61 3.51
CA PRO A 250 -3.74 14.18 3.73
C PRO A 250 -4.88 13.48 2.99
N GLY A 251 -4.57 12.37 2.34
CA GLY A 251 -5.56 11.50 1.76
C GLY A 251 -5.80 11.67 0.28
N LYS A 252 -7.05 11.44 -0.13
CA LYS A 252 -7.45 11.33 -1.54
C LYS A 252 -7.26 12.61 -2.35
N ASN A 253 -7.39 13.77 -1.72
CA ASN A 253 -7.21 15.05 -2.38
C ASN A 253 -5.74 15.36 -2.73
N SER A 254 -4.81 14.57 -2.23
CA SER A 254 -3.38 14.65 -2.56
C SER A 254 -3.00 13.92 -3.85
N SER A 255 -3.93 13.24 -4.53
CA SER A 255 -3.65 12.54 -5.79
C SER A 255 -3.09 13.49 -6.84
N ALA A 256 -2.00 13.10 -7.49
CA ALA A 256 -1.41 13.91 -8.55
C ALA A 256 -2.17 13.73 -9.87
N ASP A 257 -2.37 14.83 -10.59
CA ASP A 257 -2.69 14.76 -12.01
C ASP A 257 -1.47 14.24 -12.77
N PHE A 258 -1.62 13.19 -13.56
CA PHE A 258 -0.52 12.65 -14.33
C PHE A 258 -0.89 12.48 -15.81
N TYR A 259 0.11 12.73 -16.67
CA TYR A 259 -0.03 12.72 -18.11
C TYR A 259 1.15 11.98 -18.75
N ILE A 260 0.90 11.26 -19.84
CA ILE A 260 1.95 10.63 -20.63
C ILE A 260 2.22 11.53 -21.85
N ARG A 261 3.49 12.00 -21.98
CA ARG A 261 3.93 12.94 -23.03
C ARG A 261 3.19 14.27 -23.06
N GLY A 262 2.54 14.66 -21.96
CA GLY A 262 1.83 15.94 -21.80
C GLY A 262 0.32 15.85 -22.04
N VAL A 263 -0.34 17.00 -21.95
CA VAL A 263 -1.80 17.14 -22.16
C VAL A 263 -2.09 17.08 -23.65
N SER A 264 -2.82 16.06 -24.10
CA SER A 264 -3.08 15.78 -25.52
C SER A 264 -4.50 16.15 -25.96
N SER A 265 -5.40 16.51 -25.04
CA SER A 265 -6.80 16.80 -25.34
C SER A 265 -7.16 18.26 -25.05
N PHE A 266 -7.86 18.89 -25.98
CA PHE A 266 -8.36 20.26 -25.84
C PHE A 266 -9.68 20.33 -25.03
N LYS A 267 -10.50 19.28 -25.13
CA LYS A 267 -11.74 19.06 -24.37
C LYS A 267 -11.83 17.59 -24.00
N GLY A 268 -12.03 17.29 -22.74
CA GLY A 268 -12.15 15.93 -22.22
C GLY A 268 -10.98 15.54 -21.32
N THR A 269 -10.93 14.28 -20.92
CA THR A 269 -9.88 13.76 -20.05
C THR A 269 -8.57 13.58 -20.81
N SER A 270 -7.47 14.09 -20.27
CA SER A 270 -6.11 13.84 -20.76
C SER A 270 -5.40 12.74 -19.96
N THR A 271 -6.09 12.14 -18.98
CA THR A 271 -5.55 11.08 -18.14
C THR A 271 -5.35 9.78 -18.94
N PRO A 272 -4.25 9.06 -18.73
CA PRO A 272 -4.03 7.76 -19.34
C PRO A 272 -5.06 6.72 -18.87
N LEU A 273 -5.26 5.68 -19.67
CA LEU A 273 -6.03 4.51 -19.27
C LEU A 273 -5.21 3.69 -18.27
N VAL A 274 -5.72 3.47 -17.07
CA VAL A 274 -5.09 2.62 -16.06
C VAL A 274 -5.78 1.27 -16.00
N LEU A 275 -5.00 0.19 -16.15
CA LEU A 275 -5.48 -1.18 -16.08
C LEU A 275 -4.77 -1.95 -14.96
N VAL A 276 -5.53 -2.41 -13.99
CA VAL A 276 -5.05 -3.26 -12.90
C VAL A 276 -5.54 -4.68 -13.16
N ASP A 277 -4.62 -5.62 -13.38
CA ASP A 277 -4.89 -7.00 -13.80
C ASP A 277 -5.77 -7.10 -15.07
N GLY A 278 -5.68 -6.07 -15.94
CA GLY A 278 -6.44 -5.96 -17.18
C GLY A 278 -7.80 -5.27 -17.03
N ILE A 279 -8.21 -4.88 -15.81
CA ILE A 279 -9.45 -4.17 -15.54
C ILE A 279 -9.16 -2.69 -15.32
N GLU A 280 -9.97 -1.80 -15.92
CA GLU A 280 -9.86 -0.37 -15.72
C GLU A 280 -10.25 0.01 -14.31
N ARG A 281 -9.29 0.54 -13.56
CA ARG A 281 -9.39 0.95 -12.16
C ARG A 281 -8.57 2.19 -11.91
N ASP A 282 -8.90 2.90 -10.85
CA ASP A 282 -8.12 4.03 -10.37
C ASP A 282 -6.75 3.56 -9.86
N LEU A 283 -5.68 4.27 -10.24
CA LEU A 283 -4.30 3.99 -9.88
C LEU A 283 -4.10 3.98 -8.36
N ASP A 284 -4.70 4.95 -7.66
CA ASP A 284 -4.49 5.17 -6.23
C ASP A 284 -5.28 4.18 -5.34
N LEU A 285 -6.10 3.32 -5.97
CA LEU A 285 -6.75 2.20 -5.28
C LEU A 285 -5.89 0.93 -5.21
N VAL A 286 -4.63 0.97 -5.64
CA VAL A 286 -3.69 -0.14 -5.50
C VAL A 286 -2.65 0.21 -4.45
N ASP A 287 -2.37 -0.72 -3.54
CA ASP A 287 -1.25 -0.58 -2.61
C ASP A 287 0.08 -0.82 -3.34
N THR A 288 1.09 0.02 -3.11
CA THR A 288 2.42 -0.12 -3.74
C THR A 288 3.06 -1.47 -3.45
N ASP A 289 2.85 -1.99 -2.24
CA ASP A 289 3.38 -3.30 -1.84
C ASP A 289 2.69 -4.48 -2.52
N ASP A 290 1.48 -4.27 -3.09
CA ASP A 290 0.75 -5.31 -3.84
C ASP A 290 1.16 -5.38 -5.32
N ILE A 291 1.92 -4.42 -5.84
CA ILE A 291 2.29 -4.36 -7.25
C ILE A 291 3.45 -5.30 -7.54
N ALA A 292 3.29 -6.13 -8.57
CA ALA A 292 4.34 -6.97 -9.13
C ALA A 292 5.06 -6.28 -10.29
N THR A 293 4.30 -5.72 -11.25
CA THR A 293 4.86 -5.01 -12.41
C THR A 293 4.09 -3.73 -12.69
N PHE A 294 4.81 -2.71 -13.15
CA PHE A 294 4.26 -1.45 -13.59
C PHE A 294 4.85 -1.10 -14.96
N SER A 295 3.99 -0.99 -15.97
CA SER A 295 4.40 -0.74 -17.34
C SER A 295 3.58 0.38 -17.96
N ILE A 296 4.20 1.21 -18.79
CA ILE A 296 3.54 2.30 -19.50
C ILE A 296 3.69 2.09 -21.00
N LEU A 297 2.57 2.03 -21.71
CA LEU A 297 2.50 2.04 -23.17
C LEU A 297 2.38 3.49 -23.65
N LYS A 298 3.41 3.98 -24.29
CA LYS A 298 3.49 5.39 -24.71
C LYS A 298 3.15 5.62 -26.17
N ASP A 299 3.25 4.57 -27.00
CA ASP A 299 3.06 4.66 -28.45
C ASP A 299 1.70 4.11 -28.88
N ALA A 300 1.19 4.68 -29.98
CA ALA A 300 -0.07 4.26 -30.58
C ALA A 300 -0.03 2.79 -31.04
N SER A 301 1.11 2.26 -31.48
CA SER A 301 1.28 0.85 -31.83
C SER A 301 1.00 -0.08 -30.65
N ALA A 302 1.54 0.25 -29.48
CA ALA A 302 1.33 -0.55 -28.26
C ALA A 302 -0.08 -0.37 -27.67
N SER A 303 -0.71 0.79 -27.84
CA SER A 303 -2.02 1.13 -27.26
C SER A 303 -3.22 0.91 -28.18
N ALA A 304 -3.02 0.63 -29.48
CA ALA A 304 -4.09 0.50 -30.48
C ALA A 304 -5.13 -0.59 -30.17
N VAL A 305 -4.74 -1.65 -29.48
CA VAL A 305 -5.65 -2.72 -29.02
C VAL A 305 -6.73 -2.22 -28.05
N TYR A 306 -6.51 -1.05 -27.42
CA TYR A 306 -7.48 -0.37 -26.54
C TYR A 306 -8.33 0.67 -27.29
N GLY A 307 -8.07 0.87 -28.59
CA GLY A 307 -8.76 1.83 -29.44
C GLY A 307 -8.63 3.26 -28.94
N VAL A 308 -9.70 4.05 -29.04
CA VAL A 308 -9.73 5.47 -28.63
C VAL A 308 -9.35 5.67 -27.15
N ARG A 309 -9.62 4.68 -26.30
CA ARG A 309 -9.31 4.76 -24.86
C ARG A 309 -7.80 4.73 -24.57
N GLY A 310 -7.00 4.17 -25.47
CA GLY A 310 -5.54 4.15 -25.37
C GLY A 310 -4.87 5.40 -25.95
N ALA A 311 -5.61 6.40 -26.42
CA ALA A 311 -5.06 7.58 -27.13
C ALA A 311 -4.13 8.43 -26.23
N ASN A 312 -4.40 8.52 -24.94
CA ASN A 312 -3.57 9.25 -23.94
C ASN A 312 -2.47 8.37 -23.33
N GLY A 313 -2.20 7.18 -23.89
CA GLY A 313 -1.32 6.17 -23.31
C GLY A 313 -2.06 5.24 -22.35
N VAL A 314 -1.39 4.16 -21.97
CA VAL A 314 -1.95 3.12 -21.09
C VAL A 314 -0.95 2.77 -20.00
N ILE A 315 -1.42 2.70 -18.78
CA ILE A 315 -0.68 2.20 -17.62
C ILE A 315 -1.19 0.78 -17.32
N LEU A 316 -0.27 -0.18 -17.30
CA LEU A 316 -0.54 -1.57 -16.99
C LEU A 316 0.08 -1.92 -15.64
N ILE A 317 -0.75 -2.35 -14.72
CA ILE A 317 -0.35 -2.80 -13.39
C ILE A 317 -0.75 -4.25 -13.24
N THR A 318 0.20 -5.10 -12.86
CA THR A 318 -0.12 -6.45 -12.39
C THR A 318 0.11 -6.53 -10.89
N THR A 319 -0.80 -7.18 -10.20
CA THR A 319 -0.67 -7.40 -8.77
C THR A 319 0.09 -8.68 -8.47
N LYS A 320 0.70 -8.75 -7.29
CA LYS A 320 1.42 -9.92 -6.82
C LYS A 320 0.52 -11.15 -6.77
N LYS A 321 1.05 -12.29 -7.19
CA LYS A 321 0.37 -13.58 -7.19
C LYS A 321 1.05 -14.56 -6.23
N GLY A 322 0.33 -15.62 -5.90
CA GLY A 322 0.89 -16.73 -5.15
C GLY A 322 2.03 -17.43 -5.88
N GLN A 323 3.01 -17.89 -5.13
CA GLN A 323 4.14 -18.66 -5.62
C GLN A 323 4.11 -20.05 -5.02
N GLU A 324 4.68 -21.01 -5.75
CA GLU A 324 4.87 -22.37 -5.25
C GLU A 324 5.92 -22.38 -4.16
N GLY A 325 5.61 -23.00 -3.03
CA GLY A 325 6.50 -23.10 -1.90
C GLY A 325 5.77 -23.00 -0.56
N LYS A 326 6.57 -23.09 0.52
CA LYS A 326 6.07 -22.87 1.89
C LYS A 326 5.55 -21.44 2.04
N PRO A 327 4.54 -21.21 2.92
CA PRO A 327 4.06 -19.86 3.21
C PRO A 327 5.21 -18.94 3.66
N ALA A 328 5.39 -17.84 2.93
CA ALA A 328 6.31 -16.77 3.27
C ALA A 328 5.49 -15.57 3.78
N ILE A 329 5.82 -15.10 4.97
CA ILE A 329 5.17 -13.94 5.62
C ILE A 329 6.13 -12.77 5.49
N ASN A 330 5.62 -11.63 4.99
CA ASN A 330 6.34 -10.38 4.92
C ASN A 330 5.59 -9.32 5.74
N VAL A 331 6.31 -8.63 6.62
CA VAL A 331 5.82 -7.51 7.43
C VAL A 331 6.68 -6.31 7.15
N ARG A 332 6.05 -5.19 6.80
CA ARG A 332 6.71 -3.91 6.57
C ARG A 332 6.04 -2.83 7.40
N THR A 333 6.83 -2.05 8.12
CA THR A 333 6.37 -0.90 8.89
C THR A 333 7.19 0.32 8.49
N GLU A 334 6.50 1.44 8.33
CA GLU A 334 7.12 2.72 7.96
C GLU A 334 6.58 3.82 8.86
N PHE A 335 7.49 4.72 9.26
CA PHE A 335 7.18 5.97 9.94
C PHE A 335 7.81 7.10 9.13
N GLY A 336 7.05 8.13 8.86
CA GLY A 336 7.51 9.27 8.08
C GLY A 336 7.04 10.59 8.66
N PHE A 337 7.73 11.65 8.26
CA PHE A 337 7.34 13.01 8.54
C PHE A 337 7.17 13.76 7.22
N THR A 338 6.12 14.57 7.17
CA THR A 338 5.82 15.42 6.02
C THR A 338 5.97 16.88 6.46
N ALA A 339 6.73 17.67 5.71
CA ALA A 339 6.94 19.08 5.97
C ALA A 339 6.80 19.90 4.69
N PRO A 340 6.36 21.18 4.75
CA PRO A 340 6.40 22.08 3.61
C PRO A 340 7.82 22.25 3.08
N THR A 341 8.00 22.11 1.78
CA THR A 341 9.32 22.33 1.13
C THR A 341 9.73 23.81 1.13
N LYS A 342 8.75 24.71 1.21
CA LYS A 342 8.94 26.15 1.32
C LYS A 342 7.74 26.77 2.00
N ARG A 343 7.99 27.69 2.94
CA ARG A 343 7.00 28.62 3.50
C ARG A 343 7.25 30.00 2.93
N PRO A 344 6.21 30.76 2.55
CA PRO A 344 6.38 32.17 2.21
C PRO A 344 6.76 32.96 3.47
N GLU A 345 7.67 33.91 3.32
CA GLU A 345 7.96 34.90 4.34
C GLU A 345 6.89 35.99 4.27
N MET A 346 6.17 36.20 5.35
CA MET A 346 5.13 37.21 5.45
C MET A 346 5.68 38.46 6.14
N ILE A 347 5.13 39.61 5.78
CA ILE A 347 5.47 40.89 6.41
C ILE A 347 4.70 41.04 7.73
N ASN A 348 5.30 41.74 8.69
CA ASN A 348 4.65 42.06 9.96
C ASN A 348 3.69 43.26 9.85
N SER A 349 2.94 43.51 10.90
CA SER A 349 1.90 44.57 10.93
C SER A 349 2.45 45.96 10.74
N ALA A 350 3.64 46.26 11.26
CA ALA A 350 4.27 47.58 11.07
C ALA A 350 4.67 47.80 9.60
N GLN A 351 5.29 46.78 9.00
CA GLN A 351 5.66 46.78 7.58
C GLN A 351 4.42 46.90 6.68
N TRP A 352 3.37 46.13 7.00
CA TRP A 352 2.09 46.21 6.30
C TRP A 352 1.53 47.66 6.33
N ALA A 353 1.47 48.31 7.52
CA ALA A 353 0.94 49.63 7.70
C ALA A 353 1.76 50.68 6.93
N GLU A 354 3.11 50.58 6.92
CA GLU A 354 3.99 51.43 6.15
C GLU A 354 3.75 51.28 4.64
N LEU A 355 3.71 50.08 4.13
CA LEU A 355 3.46 49.79 2.71
C LEU A 355 2.05 50.22 2.29
N TYR A 356 1.04 50.08 3.16
CA TYR A 356 -0.30 50.55 2.88
C TYR A 356 -0.35 52.07 2.74
N ASN A 357 0.31 52.79 3.65
CA ASN A 357 0.41 54.24 3.59
C ASN A 357 1.10 54.71 2.29
N GLU A 358 2.19 54.04 1.92
CA GLU A 358 2.94 54.30 0.66
C GLU A 358 2.06 54.05 -0.57
N ALA A 359 1.41 52.86 -0.64
CA ALA A 359 0.58 52.48 -1.77
C ALA A 359 -0.68 53.36 -1.94
N SER A 360 -1.29 53.79 -0.83
CA SER A 360 -2.49 54.62 -0.84
C SER A 360 -2.16 56.10 -1.03
N GLY A 361 -0.89 56.52 -0.84
CA GLY A 361 -0.48 57.93 -0.82
C GLY A 361 -1.07 58.73 0.35
N THR A 362 -1.44 58.03 1.44
CA THR A 362 -2.09 58.64 2.63
C THR A 362 -1.34 58.25 3.91
N ASN A 363 -1.61 58.94 5.00
CA ASN A 363 -1.18 58.54 6.35
C ASN A 363 -2.35 57.85 7.09
N TYR A 364 -2.93 56.82 6.47
CA TYR A 364 -4.03 56.06 7.06
C TYR A 364 -3.66 55.47 8.42
N TYR A 365 -2.48 54.91 8.52
CA TYR A 365 -1.87 54.48 9.78
C TYR A 365 -0.94 55.60 10.27
N SER A 366 -1.27 56.22 11.43
CA SER A 366 -0.40 57.24 12.02
C SER A 366 0.93 56.64 12.52
N PRO A 367 2.01 57.46 12.66
CA PRO A 367 3.26 56.99 13.21
C PRO A 367 3.14 56.34 14.59
N GLU A 368 2.21 56.84 15.42
CA GLU A 368 1.95 56.29 16.76
C GLU A 368 1.33 54.88 16.66
N VAL A 369 0.44 54.65 15.73
CA VAL A 369 -0.18 53.34 15.47
C VAL A 369 0.88 52.34 14.96
N ILE A 370 1.71 52.76 14.00
CA ILE A 370 2.80 51.96 13.49
C ILE A 370 3.78 51.60 14.61
N GLN A 371 4.07 52.52 15.54
CA GLN A 371 4.94 52.26 16.67
C GLN A 371 4.33 51.21 17.63
N LYS A 372 3.00 51.26 17.88
CA LYS A 372 2.30 50.27 18.69
C LYS A 372 2.39 48.86 18.10
N TYR A 373 2.32 48.71 16.76
CA TYR A 373 2.58 47.42 16.10
C TYR A 373 4.02 46.96 16.35
N ARG A 374 5.02 47.85 16.26
CA ARG A 374 6.42 47.50 16.52
C ARG A 374 6.70 47.07 17.97
N ASP A 375 6.05 47.77 18.91
CA ASP A 375 6.25 47.54 20.35
C ASP A 375 5.35 46.43 20.91
N HIS A 376 4.42 45.91 20.10
CA HIS A 376 3.40 44.94 20.52
C HIS A 376 2.66 45.40 21.79
N SER A 377 2.33 46.70 21.86
CA SER A 377 1.86 47.35 23.10
C SER A 377 0.50 46.83 23.58
N ASP A 378 -0.37 46.44 22.66
CA ASP A 378 -1.68 45.86 22.93
C ASP A 378 -2.05 44.89 21.80
N PRO A 379 -1.70 43.60 21.93
CA PRO A 379 -1.94 42.64 20.84
C PRO A 379 -3.40 42.42 20.45
N ASP A 380 -4.35 42.77 21.32
CA ASP A 380 -5.77 42.69 21.00
C ASP A 380 -6.20 43.80 20.03
N LEU A 381 -5.73 45.05 20.26
CA LEU A 381 -6.10 46.23 19.46
C LEU A 381 -5.10 46.52 18.33
N TYR A 382 -3.84 46.10 18.49
CA TYR A 382 -2.75 46.28 17.53
C TYR A 382 -2.09 44.93 17.26
N PRO A 383 -2.83 43.98 16.67
CA PRO A 383 -2.32 42.62 16.45
C PRO A 383 -1.18 42.61 15.44
N ASP A 384 -0.28 41.66 15.63
CA ASP A 384 0.79 41.32 14.69
C ASP A 384 0.84 39.81 14.55
N VAL A 385 0.02 39.27 13.63
CA VAL A 385 -0.22 37.85 13.50
C VAL A 385 0.56 37.29 12.33
N ASP A 386 1.48 36.36 12.61
CA ASP A 386 1.95 35.44 11.58
C ASP A 386 0.93 34.29 11.42
N TRP A 387 0.13 34.37 10.36
CA TRP A 387 -0.94 33.40 10.09
C TRP A 387 -0.41 32.02 9.77
N PHE A 388 0.82 31.91 9.24
CA PHE A 388 1.43 30.61 9.03
C PHE A 388 1.81 29.95 10.35
N ASP A 389 2.45 30.68 11.24
CA ASP A 389 2.77 30.18 12.57
C ASP A 389 1.52 29.92 13.43
N ALA A 390 0.47 30.72 13.24
CA ALA A 390 -0.78 30.53 13.96
C ALA A 390 -1.52 29.24 13.57
N LEU A 391 -1.48 28.86 12.27
CA LEU A 391 -2.32 27.81 11.71
C LEU A 391 -1.60 26.49 11.44
N PHE A 392 -0.27 26.50 11.27
CA PHE A 392 0.48 25.32 10.81
C PHE A 392 1.58 24.92 11.78
N ASP A 393 1.74 23.63 11.96
CA ASP A 393 2.89 22.99 12.56
C ASP A 393 4.01 22.82 11.52
N ASP A 394 5.24 22.63 11.98
CA ASP A 394 6.39 22.44 11.09
C ASP A 394 6.36 21.12 10.34
N MET A 395 5.79 20.10 10.95
CA MET A 395 5.77 18.74 10.45
C MET A 395 4.47 18.04 10.82
N ALA A 396 4.08 17.09 9.96
CA ALA A 396 3.03 16.11 10.21
C ALA A 396 3.60 14.69 10.16
N GLU A 397 2.89 13.76 10.76
CA GLU A 397 3.32 12.36 10.87
C GLU A 397 2.51 11.48 9.92
N ASN A 398 3.18 10.47 9.36
CA ASN A 398 2.52 9.37 8.68
C ASN A 398 3.06 8.02 9.14
N GLN A 399 2.22 7.01 9.08
CA GLN A 399 2.52 5.65 9.50
C GLN A 399 1.92 4.66 8.52
N ARG A 400 2.68 3.62 8.18
CA ARG A 400 2.23 2.53 7.34
C ARG A 400 2.61 1.19 7.93
N VAL A 401 1.68 0.26 7.88
CA VAL A 401 1.92 -1.15 8.21
C VAL A 401 1.36 -1.98 7.07
N ASN A 402 2.18 -2.87 6.53
CA ASN A 402 1.77 -3.85 5.53
C ASN A 402 2.14 -5.25 6.03
N LEU A 403 1.20 -6.18 5.89
CA LEU A 403 1.38 -7.60 6.14
C LEU A 403 0.98 -8.35 4.88
N SER A 404 1.85 -9.23 4.37
CA SER A 404 1.49 -10.10 3.26
C SER A 404 1.94 -11.54 3.49
N VAL A 405 1.18 -12.47 2.93
CA VAL A 405 1.46 -13.90 2.96
C VAL A 405 1.37 -14.43 1.54
N THR A 406 2.42 -15.08 1.06
CA THR A 406 2.46 -15.73 -0.24
C THR A 406 2.84 -17.19 -0.07
N GLY A 407 2.25 -18.07 -0.85
CA GLY A 407 2.54 -19.51 -0.80
C GLY A 407 1.71 -20.29 -1.80
N GLY A 408 1.87 -21.60 -1.76
CA GLY A 408 1.07 -22.50 -2.57
C GLY A 408 1.76 -23.81 -2.90
N GLY A 409 1.03 -24.66 -3.58
CA GLY A 409 1.48 -25.91 -4.15
C GLY A 409 0.93 -26.10 -5.56
N ASP A 410 0.98 -27.31 -6.07
CA ASP A 410 0.59 -27.66 -7.45
C ASP A 410 -0.85 -27.24 -7.78
N ASN A 411 -1.76 -27.36 -6.81
CA ASN A 411 -3.19 -27.16 -7.05
C ASN A 411 -3.67 -25.74 -6.71
N ILE A 412 -3.04 -25.07 -5.77
CA ILE A 412 -3.45 -23.74 -5.32
C ILE A 412 -2.24 -22.87 -5.02
N LYS A 413 -2.25 -21.64 -5.51
CA LYS A 413 -1.27 -20.60 -5.20
C LYS A 413 -2.04 -19.37 -4.71
N TYR A 414 -1.54 -18.71 -3.66
CA TYR A 414 -2.23 -17.59 -3.04
C TYR A 414 -1.27 -16.49 -2.63
N TYR A 415 -1.76 -15.27 -2.76
CA TYR A 415 -1.20 -14.06 -2.20
C TYR A 415 -2.30 -13.34 -1.43
N VAL A 416 -2.08 -13.06 -0.16
CA VAL A 416 -3.02 -12.32 0.69
C VAL A 416 -2.25 -11.20 1.37
N SER A 417 -2.79 -9.99 1.32
CA SER A 417 -2.19 -8.83 1.98
C SER A 417 -3.23 -8.01 2.73
N GLY A 418 -2.76 -7.30 3.74
CA GLY A 418 -3.50 -6.27 4.45
C GLY A 418 -2.57 -5.12 4.80
N SER A 419 -3.01 -3.88 4.56
CA SER A 419 -2.25 -2.70 4.93
C SER A 419 -3.11 -1.66 5.63
N PHE A 420 -2.45 -0.91 6.49
CA PHE A 420 -2.99 0.26 7.16
C PHE A 420 -2.05 1.44 6.91
N TYR A 421 -2.61 2.58 6.53
CA TYR A 421 -1.93 3.85 6.38
C TYR A 421 -2.68 4.93 7.17
N ASN A 422 -1.95 5.70 7.95
CA ASN A 422 -2.44 6.87 8.67
C ASN A 422 -1.58 8.08 8.32
N GLU A 423 -2.20 9.23 8.14
CA GLU A 423 -1.54 10.49 7.86
C GLU A 423 -2.27 11.62 8.59
N SER A 424 -1.52 12.46 9.31
CA SER A 424 -1.98 13.70 9.89
C SER A 424 -1.63 14.89 8.99
N SER A 425 -2.30 16.02 9.21
CA SER A 425 -2.00 17.28 8.53
C SER A 425 -1.07 18.15 9.36
N ILE A 426 -0.39 19.07 8.69
CA ILE A 426 0.37 20.16 9.33
C ILE A 426 -0.54 21.24 9.96
N TYR A 427 -1.85 21.22 9.75
CA TYR A 427 -2.74 22.18 10.40
C TYR A 427 -2.77 21.97 11.90
N LYS A 428 -2.59 23.05 12.66
CA LYS A 428 -2.70 23.03 14.12
C LYS A 428 -4.07 22.57 14.55
N ASN A 429 -4.10 21.84 15.64
CA ASN A 429 -5.33 21.32 16.22
C ASN A 429 -5.50 21.87 17.63
N ALA A 430 -6.59 22.59 17.85
CA ALA A 430 -6.93 23.12 19.18
C ALA A 430 -7.48 22.04 20.15
N GLY A 431 -7.46 20.78 19.77
CA GLY A 431 -7.97 19.69 20.59
C GLY A 431 -9.49 19.53 20.52
N ASN A 432 -10.07 18.98 21.59
CA ASN A 432 -11.49 18.67 21.67
C ASN A 432 -12.22 19.78 22.46
N ILE A 433 -12.37 20.97 21.87
CA ILE A 433 -12.94 22.13 22.56
C ILE A 433 -14.45 21.98 22.79
N TYR A 434 -15.18 21.41 21.81
CA TYR A 434 -16.65 21.32 21.81
C TYR A 434 -17.17 19.89 21.87
N GLY A 435 -16.38 18.91 22.32
CA GLY A 435 -16.76 17.49 22.29
C GLY A 435 -16.56 16.83 20.91
N TYR A 436 -15.96 17.53 19.92
CA TYR A 436 -15.55 17.00 18.64
C TYR A 436 -14.10 17.41 18.29
N ASN A 437 -13.51 16.69 17.36
CA ASN A 437 -12.16 16.96 16.87
C ASN A 437 -12.22 17.32 15.38
N SER A 438 -11.78 18.54 15.02
CA SER A 438 -11.71 19.04 13.65
C SER A 438 -10.36 18.78 12.96
N ALA A 439 -9.42 18.12 13.62
CA ALA A 439 -8.10 17.82 13.04
C ALA A 439 -8.21 17.07 11.73
N ILE A 440 -7.45 17.53 10.74
CA ILE A 440 -7.38 16.86 9.44
C ILE A 440 -6.53 15.59 9.59
N ARG A 441 -7.13 14.46 9.32
CA ARG A 441 -6.50 13.13 9.39
C ARG A 441 -7.07 12.23 8.30
N TYR A 442 -6.24 11.33 7.82
CA TYR A 442 -6.62 10.35 6.83
C TYR A 442 -6.18 8.94 7.26
N ASN A 443 -7.08 7.98 7.09
CA ASN A 443 -6.81 6.56 7.33
C ASN A 443 -7.20 5.76 6.08
N LYS A 444 -6.34 4.82 5.69
CA LYS A 444 -6.59 3.91 4.57
C LYS A 444 -6.31 2.48 4.99
N PHE A 445 -7.27 1.60 4.75
CA PHE A 445 -7.15 0.16 4.96
C PHE A 445 -7.28 -0.53 3.61
N ASN A 446 -6.32 -1.35 3.25
CA ASN A 446 -6.37 -2.19 2.07
C ASN A 446 -6.38 -3.65 2.49
N PHE A 447 -7.17 -4.43 1.77
CA PHE A 447 -7.14 -5.88 1.83
C PHE A 447 -7.12 -6.42 0.40
N ARG A 448 -6.27 -7.40 0.15
CA ARG A 448 -6.19 -8.10 -1.14
C ARG A 448 -6.02 -9.59 -0.94
N ALA A 449 -6.68 -10.37 -1.79
CA ALA A 449 -6.50 -11.81 -1.89
C ALA A 449 -6.50 -12.21 -3.38
N ASN A 450 -5.40 -12.74 -3.85
CA ASN A 450 -5.23 -13.30 -5.20
C ASN A 450 -4.99 -14.79 -5.08
N VAL A 451 -5.86 -15.60 -5.66
CA VAL A 451 -5.83 -17.06 -5.59
C VAL A 451 -5.90 -17.63 -6.99
N ASP A 452 -4.94 -18.46 -7.35
CA ASP A 452 -4.91 -19.24 -8.56
C ASP A 452 -5.15 -20.71 -8.20
N LEU A 453 -6.22 -21.30 -8.71
CA LEU A 453 -6.63 -22.69 -8.47
C LEU A 453 -6.53 -23.50 -9.77
N ASN A 454 -5.66 -24.50 -9.81
CA ASN A 454 -5.57 -25.46 -10.91
C ASN A 454 -6.71 -26.50 -10.78
N VAL A 455 -7.86 -26.21 -11.41
CA VAL A 455 -9.04 -27.09 -11.40
C VAL A 455 -8.74 -28.40 -12.10
N THR A 456 -7.99 -28.33 -13.20
CA THR A 456 -7.43 -29.47 -13.92
C THR A 456 -5.98 -29.17 -14.30
N LYS A 457 -5.27 -30.11 -14.90
CA LYS A 457 -3.91 -29.88 -15.43
C LYS A 457 -3.86 -28.80 -16.52
N SER A 458 -4.98 -28.52 -17.19
CA SER A 458 -5.09 -27.58 -18.29
C SER A 458 -6.00 -26.38 -18.00
N THR A 459 -6.70 -26.37 -16.85
CA THR A 459 -7.67 -25.34 -16.50
C THR A 459 -7.31 -24.69 -15.20
N THR A 460 -7.14 -23.35 -15.21
CA THR A 460 -6.85 -22.56 -14.02
C THR A 460 -7.98 -21.56 -13.77
N LEU A 461 -8.50 -21.51 -12.55
CA LEU A 461 -9.43 -20.51 -12.05
C LEU A 461 -8.63 -19.48 -11.25
N ASN A 462 -8.75 -18.20 -11.63
CA ASN A 462 -8.14 -17.07 -10.95
C ASN A 462 -9.22 -16.30 -10.22
N VAL A 463 -9.02 -16.00 -8.93
CA VAL A 463 -9.93 -15.18 -8.12
C VAL A 463 -9.11 -14.08 -7.46
N ASN A 464 -9.38 -12.83 -7.84
CA ASN A 464 -8.73 -11.66 -7.25
C ASN A 464 -9.80 -10.80 -6.58
N LEU A 465 -9.64 -10.59 -5.29
CA LEU A 465 -10.52 -9.76 -4.47
C LEU A 465 -9.69 -8.65 -3.83
N ALA A 466 -10.20 -7.43 -3.83
CA ALA A 466 -9.63 -6.34 -3.06
C ALA A 466 -10.74 -5.48 -2.45
N ASN A 467 -10.48 -4.95 -1.27
CA ASN A 467 -11.31 -3.96 -0.62
C ASN A 467 -10.42 -2.85 -0.07
N ILE A 468 -10.76 -1.63 -0.44
CA ILE A 468 -10.08 -0.43 0.02
C ILE A 468 -11.10 0.41 0.78
N TYR A 469 -10.82 0.66 2.05
CA TYR A 469 -11.61 1.53 2.90
C TYR A 469 -10.78 2.73 3.33
N GLU A 470 -11.28 3.92 3.03
CA GLU A 470 -10.61 5.19 3.32
C GLU A 470 -11.51 6.03 4.20
N LYS A 471 -10.94 6.74 5.17
CA LYS A 471 -11.66 7.65 6.05
C LYS A 471 -10.84 8.94 6.22
N SER A 472 -11.48 10.08 5.92
CA SER A 472 -10.94 11.42 6.14
C SER A 472 -11.76 12.16 7.18
N PHE A 473 -11.06 12.93 8.00
CA PHE A 473 -11.63 13.84 8.98
C PHE A 473 -11.15 15.25 8.67
N GLY A 474 -11.90 16.25 9.08
CA GLY A 474 -11.51 17.65 8.92
C GLY A 474 -12.49 18.63 9.56
N PRO A 475 -12.24 19.94 9.43
CA PRO A 475 -13.14 20.98 9.91
C PRO A 475 -14.49 20.95 9.18
N GLY A 476 -15.50 21.52 9.79
CA GLY A 476 -16.85 21.61 9.23
C GLY A 476 -16.98 22.55 8.04
N PHE A 477 -15.99 23.44 7.88
CA PHE A 477 -15.94 24.45 6.83
C PHE A 477 -15.24 23.91 5.56
N GLY A 478 -15.75 24.32 4.38
CA GLY A 478 -15.14 24.01 3.09
C GLY A 478 -15.23 22.53 2.66
N ASP A 479 -15.03 22.28 1.40
CA ASP A 479 -14.95 20.93 0.84
C ASP A 479 -13.50 20.49 0.60
N ASN A 480 -12.56 21.43 0.64
CA ASN A 480 -11.14 21.25 0.39
C ASN A 480 -10.32 22.35 1.11
N ASP A 481 -9.01 22.13 1.21
CA ASP A 481 -8.06 23.03 1.87
C ASP A 481 -7.90 24.39 1.22
N ASN A 482 -8.28 24.52 -0.04
CA ASN A 482 -8.07 25.77 -0.79
C ASN A 482 -8.67 26.99 -0.09
N ASP A 483 -9.76 26.79 0.65
CA ASP A 483 -10.42 27.88 1.37
C ASP A 483 -9.57 28.36 2.55
N ILE A 484 -9.04 27.45 3.37
CA ILE A 484 -8.18 27.82 4.51
C ILE A 484 -6.89 28.47 4.02
N TRP A 485 -6.26 27.94 2.97
CA TRP A 485 -5.09 28.55 2.34
C TRP A 485 -5.41 29.95 1.81
N SER A 486 -6.51 30.10 1.10
CA SER A 486 -6.95 31.39 0.58
C SER A 486 -7.15 32.41 1.69
N TYR A 487 -7.82 32.04 2.79
CA TYR A 487 -8.00 32.91 3.93
C TYR A 487 -6.69 33.23 4.65
N THR A 488 -5.77 32.28 4.76
CA THR A 488 -4.45 32.50 5.34
C THR A 488 -3.64 33.55 4.57
N PHE A 489 -3.63 33.46 3.23
CA PHE A 489 -2.93 34.42 2.38
C PHE A 489 -3.62 35.80 2.31
N ASN A 490 -4.93 35.86 2.47
CA ASN A 490 -5.68 37.08 2.38
C ASN A 490 -5.83 37.82 3.74
N ALA A 491 -5.55 37.14 4.85
CA ALA A 491 -5.59 37.74 6.15
C ALA A 491 -4.34 38.61 6.38
N SER A 492 -4.52 39.93 6.48
CA SER A 492 -3.41 40.80 6.82
C SER A 492 -3.00 40.64 8.29
N PRO A 493 -1.71 40.81 8.62
CA PRO A 493 -1.20 40.57 9.98
C PRO A 493 -1.81 41.46 11.04
N ASN A 494 -2.30 42.64 10.65
CA ASN A 494 -2.84 43.68 11.53
C ASN A 494 -4.37 43.75 11.56
N ALA A 495 -5.09 42.81 10.89
CA ALA A 495 -6.53 42.90 10.78
C ALA A 495 -7.27 42.57 12.08
N PHE A 496 -6.86 41.53 12.75
CA PHE A 496 -7.41 40.99 14.01
C PHE A 496 -6.46 39.96 14.62
N PRO A 497 -6.46 39.75 15.96
CA PRO A 497 -5.69 38.69 16.58
C PRO A 497 -6.26 37.30 16.22
N VAL A 498 -5.54 36.21 16.49
CA VAL A 498 -6.04 34.84 16.35
C VAL A 498 -7.31 34.63 17.19
N GLN A 499 -7.27 35.11 18.43
CA GLN A 499 -8.37 35.17 19.38
C GLN A 499 -8.07 36.30 20.36
N TYR A 500 -9.09 36.96 20.89
CA TYR A 500 -8.88 37.99 21.91
C TYR A 500 -8.46 37.39 23.25
N SER A 501 -7.75 38.21 24.05
CA SER A 501 -7.23 37.77 25.36
C SER A 501 -8.30 37.37 26.36
N ASP A 502 -9.52 37.90 26.22
CA ASP A 502 -10.71 37.51 27.01
C ASP A 502 -11.40 36.23 26.55
N GLY A 503 -10.92 35.59 25.47
CA GLY A 503 -11.48 34.37 24.91
C GLY A 503 -12.55 34.60 23.83
N THR A 504 -12.91 35.88 23.55
CA THR A 504 -13.85 36.20 22.47
C THR A 504 -13.26 35.88 21.10
N LEU A 505 -14.07 35.37 20.19
CA LEU A 505 -13.63 35.06 18.81
C LEU A 505 -13.47 36.33 18.01
N SER A 506 -12.29 36.55 17.49
CA SER A 506 -11.92 37.70 16.67
C SER A 506 -12.32 37.52 15.20
N GLY A 507 -12.50 38.61 14.51
CA GLY A 507 -12.74 38.62 13.07
C GLY A 507 -12.59 40.00 12.45
N PRO A 508 -12.76 40.12 11.12
CA PRO A 508 -12.69 41.39 10.42
C PRO A 508 -13.76 42.37 10.93
N SER A 509 -13.54 43.66 10.70
CA SER A 509 -14.46 44.73 11.12
C SER A 509 -15.76 44.79 10.30
N THR A 510 -15.93 43.91 9.32
CA THR A 510 -17.11 43.77 8.47
C THR A 510 -17.50 42.31 8.35
N ASP A 511 -18.75 42.01 8.06
CA ASP A 511 -19.25 40.63 7.84
C ASP A 511 -18.70 39.98 6.57
N SER A 512 -17.86 40.67 5.82
CA SER A 512 -17.18 40.15 4.62
C SER A 512 -15.77 39.65 4.96
N GLY A 513 -15.63 38.42 5.26
CA GLY A 513 -14.34 37.79 5.54
C GLY A 513 -14.40 36.80 6.71
N HIS A 514 -13.33 36.09 6.91
CA HIS A 514 -13.26 35.05 7.92
C HIS A 514 -11.90 35.04 8.61
N ASN A 515 -11.91 34.77 9.91
CA ASN A 515 -10.71 34.43 10.63
C ASN A 515 -10.35 32.96 10.31
N PRO A 516 -9.17 32.69 9.70
CA PRO A 516 -8.78 31.33 9.32
C PRO A 516 -8.75 30.34 10.50
N TRP A 517 -8.40 30.81 11.70
CA TRP A 517 -8.42 30.02 12.92
C TRP A 517 -9.84 29.60 13.31
N ASN A 518 -10.80 30.53 13.23
CA ASN A 518 -12.20 30.22 13.49
C ASN A 518 -12.74 29.17 12.51
N MET A 519 -12.32 29.25 11.25
CA MET A 519 -12.70 28.27 10.22
C MET A 519 -12.13 26.88 10.53
N LEU A 520 -10.87 26.84 10.96
CA LEU A 520 -10.20 25.55 11.27
C LEU A 520 -10.77 24.90 12.54
N VAL A 521 -11.03 25.69 13.59
CA VAL A 521 -11.28 25.15 14.93
C VAL A 521 -12.75 25.22 15.33
N HIS A 522 -13.46 26.29 14.97
CA HIS A 522 -14.80 26.60 15.50
C HIS A 522 -15.94 26.30 14.52
N SER A 523 -15.64 25.88 13.30
CA SER A 523 -16.64 25.64 12.25
C SER A 523 -17.36 24.31 12.33
N GLY A 524 -17.01 23.42 13.27
CA GLY A 524 -17.53 22.07 13.37
C GLY A 524 -16.57 21.03 12.80
N TYR A 525 -17.11 19.93 12.29
CA TYR A 525 -16.29 18.83 11.76
C TYR A 525 -16.96 18.14 10.58
N ARG A 526 -16.15 17.45 9.78
CA ARG A 526 -16.60 16.56 8.72
C ARG A 526 -15.95 15.19 8.87
N GLU A 527 -16.69 14.15 8.51
CA GLU A 527 -16.20 12.80 8.30
C GLU A 527 -16.60 12.36 6.89
N GLN A 528 -15.64 11.89 6.13
CA GLN A 528 -15.90 11.32 4.83
C GLN A 528 -15.24 9.95 4.73
N PHE A 529 -15.97 8.99 4.26
CA PHE A 529 -15.43 7.67 3.97
C PHE A 529 -15.72 7.25 2.54
N TRP A 530 -14.79 6.48 2.01
CA TRP A 530 -14.90 5.84 0.71
C TRP A 530 -14.70 4.35 0.89
N ASN A 531 -15.43 3.56 0.13
CA ASN A 531 -15.23 2.12 0.07
C ASN A 531 -15.22 1.67 -1.38
N SER A 532 -14.16 0.97 -1.77
CA SER A 532 -14.00 0.37 -3.09
C SER A 532 -13.84 -1.13 -2.94
N ALA A 533 -14.85 -1.88 -3.39
CA ALA A 533 -14.82 -3.33 -3.47
C ALA A 533 -14.55 -3.75 -4.91
N GLN A 534 -13.51 -4.53 -5.14
CA GLN A 534 -13.05 -4.97 -6.45
C GLN A 534 -13.02 -6.49 -6.50
N SER A 535 -13.56 -7.07 -7.55
CA SER A 535 -13.52 -8.51 -7.77
C SER A 535 -13.20 -8.83 -9.22
N LEU A 536 -12.41 -9.87 -9.43
CA LEU A 536 -12.10 -10.43 -10.74
C LEU A 536 -12.09 -11.95 -10.63
N ILE A 537 -12.89 -12.59 -11.46
CA ILE A 537 -12.90 -14.04 -11.64
C ILE A 537 -12.47 -14.33 -13.06
N GLY A 538 -11.41 -15.10 -13.23
CA GLY A 538 -10.86 -15.50 -14.51
C GLY A 538 -10.80 -17.03 -14.67
N LEU A 539 -11.08 -17.52 -15.84
CA LEU A 539 -10.88 -18.93 -16.20
C LEU A 539 -9.94 -18.99 -17.41
N THR A 540 -8.83 -19.70 -17.23
CA THR A 540 -7.85 -19.91 -18.29
C THR A 540 -7.84 -21.39 -18.68
N GLN A 541 -7.98 -21.67 -19.97
CA GLN A 541 -7.88 -23.01 -20.55
C GLN A 541 -6.68 -23.08 -21.48
N ASP A 542 -5.74 -23.95 -21.18
CA ASP A 542 -4.58 -24.28 -22.02
C ASP A 542 -4.91 -25.51 -22.86
N PHE A 543 -5.08 -25.30 -24.16
CA PHE A 543 -5.43 -26.39 -25.07
C PHE A 543 -4.22 -27.25 -25.45
N GLY A 544 -3.02 -26.73 -25.39
CA GLY A 544 -1.79 -27.50 -25.63
C GLY A 544 -1.61 -28.64 -24.65
N LYS A 545 -2.06 -28.47 -23.41
CA LYS A 545 -2.04 -29.53 -22.38
C LYS A 545 -3.12 -30.61 -22.59
N ILE A 546 -4.10 -30.38 -23.49
CA ILE A 546 -5.13 -31.35 -23.86
C ILE A 546 -4.72 -32.08 -25.11
N TRP A 547 -4.21 -31.33 -26.11
CA TRP A 547 -3.88 -31.88 -27.41
C TRP A 547 -2.67 -31.16 -28.00
N GLU A 548 -1.55 -31.87 -28.16
CA GLU A 548 -0.24 -31.37 -28.59
C GLU A 548 -0.28 -30.47 -29.84
N PRO A 549 -1.07 -30.74 -30.92
CA PRO A 549 -1.17 -29.83 -32.07
C PRO A 549 -1.66 -28.41 -31.74
N LEU A 550 -2.37 -28.24 -30.60
CA LEU A 550 -2.85 -26.94 -30.11
C LEU A 550 -1.87 -26.27 -29.12
N GLU A 551 -0.62 -26.76 -29.06
CA GLU A 551 0.42 -26.14 -28.26
C GLU A 551 0.54 -24.64 -28.53
N GLY A 552 0.54 -23.84 -27.46
CA GLY A 552 0.55 -22.39 -27.52
C GLY A 552 -0.82 -21.72 -27.63
N LEU A 553 -1.92 -22.48 -27.78
CA LEU A 553 -3.27 -21.94 -27.79
C LEU A 553 -3.87 -21.94 -26.39
N THR A 554 -4.29 -20.75 -25.93
CA THR A 554 -5.01 -20.55 -24.67
C THR A 554 -6.29 -19.75 -24.87
N ALA A 555 -7.34 -20.09 -24.12
CA ALA A 555 -8.54 -19.28 -24.02
C ALA A 555 -8.68 -18.72 -22.59
N ASN A 556 -9.11 -17.46 -22.48
CA ASN A 556 -9.36 -16.82 -21.20
C ASN A 556 -10.75 -16.18 -21.20
N ILE A 557 -11.47 -16.34 -20.10
CA ILE A 557 -12.70 -15.61 -19.83
C ILE A 557 -12.49 -14.89 -18.49
N LYS A 558 -12.81 -13.60 -18.43
CA LYS A 558 -12.73 -12.79 -17.22
C LYS A 558 -14.04 -12.07 -16.97
N PHE A 559 -14.48 -12.08 -15.74
CA PHE A 559 -15.59 -11.28 -15.24
C PHE A 559 -15.14 -10.47 -14.06
N SER A 560 -15.40 -9.15 -14.08
CA SER A 560 -15.15 -8.25 -12.95
C SER A 560 -16.42 -7.55 -12.55
N TRP A 561 -16.59 -7.41 -11.25
CA TRP A 561 -17.64 -6.62 -10.64
C TRP A 561 -17.02 -5.74 -9.56
N ASP A 562 -17.00 -4.43 -9.79
CA ASP A 562 -16.43 -3.44 -8.91
C ASP A 562 -17.52 -2.47 -8.44
N ALA A 563 -17.53 -2.17 -7.15
CA ALA A 563 -18.45 -1.22 -6.53
C ALA A 563 -17.65 -0.18 -5.74
N TRP A 564 -17.99 1.08 -5.94
CA TRP A 564 -17.43 2.20 -5.20
C TRP A 564 -18.57 3.02 -4.59
N ASN A 565 -18.39 3.45 -3.35
CA ASN A 565 -19.30 4.34 -2.68
C ASN A 565 -18.59 5.28 -1.72
N THR A 566 -19.17 6.45 -1.52
CA THR A 566 -18.70 7.43 -0.53
C THR A 566 -19.88 8.00 0.24
N THR A 567 -19.62 8.38 1.48
CA THR A 567 -20.54 9.15 2.31
C THR A 567 -19.76 10.25 3.01
N LEU A 568 -20.18 11.47 2.80
CA LEU A 568 -19.76 12.67 3.54
C LEU A 568 -20.80 12.96 4.60
N GLN A 569 -20.37 13.09 5.85
CA GLN A 569 -21.17 13.63 6.95
C GLN A 569 -20.51 14.92 7.44
N ARG A 570 -21.23 16.02 7.35
CA ARG A 570 -20.75 17.32 7.80
C ARG A 570 -21.62 17.82 8.92
N ARG A 571 -20.99 18.27 9.99
CA ARG A 571 -21.57 18.98 11.11
C ARG A 571 -20.90 20.34 11.17
N SER A 572 -21.54 21.36 10.64
CA SER A 572 -20.93 22.68 10.49
C SER A 572 -21.75 23.77 11.16
N LYS A 573 -21.05 24.78 11.62
CA LYS A 573 -21.62 26.04 12.08
C LYS A 573 -20.74 27.18 11.62
N SER A 574 -21.31 28.37 11.51
CA SER A 574 -20.57 29.61 11.37
C SER A 574 -20.45 30.24 12.77
N PRO A 575 -19.24 30.38 13.33
CA PRO A 575 -19.10 30.98 14.67
C PRO A 575 -19.36 32.46 14.61
N SER A 576 -20.03 33.00 15.64
CA SER A 576 -20.10 34.45 15.82
C SER A 576 -18.72 35.01 16.14
N PHE A 577 -18.39 36.17 15.57
CA PHE A 577 -17.14 36.84 15.87
C PHE A 577 -17.34 38.36 16.10
N TYR A 578 -16.39 38.93 16.81
CA TYR A 578 -16.41 40.33 17.24
C TYR A 578 -15.18 41.08 16.73
N HIS A 579 -15.28 42.41 16.69
CA HIS A 579 -14.15 43.27 16.41
C HIS A 579 -13.99 44.29 17.56
N ALA A 580 -12.85 44.24 18.26
CA ALA A 580 -12.61 45.12 19.39
C ALA A 580 -12.41 46.56 18.96
N ARG A 581 -13.03 47.50 19.67
CA ARG A 581 -12.97 48.93 19.42
C ARG A 581 -12.01 49.68 20.35
N GLY A 582 -11.77 49.14 21.53
CA GLY A 582 -10.93 49.77 22.53
C GLY A 582 -10.94 49.04 23.87
N ARG A 583 -10.59 49.78 24.91
CA ARG A 583 -10.69 49.33 26.29
C ARG A 583 -11.45 50.34 27.13
N ASP A 584 -12.24 49.84 28.07
CA ASP A 584 -12.93 50.67 29.08
C ASP A 584 -11.97 51.18 30.16
N ALA A 585 -12.52 51.94 31.14
CA ALA A 585 -11.72 52.47 32.25
C ALA A 585 -11.08 51.41 33.14
N GLU A 586 -11.64 50.20 33.15
CA GLU A 586 -11.15 49.04 33.90
C GLU A 586 -10.17 48.21 33.06
N GLY A 587 -9.88 48.59 31.81
CA GLY A 587 -8.96 47.91 30.89
C GLY A 587 -9.54 46.70 30.16
N ARG A 588 -10.86 46.47 30.25
CA ARG A 588 -11.55 45.38 29.56
C ARG A 588 -11.80 45.75 28.09
N LEU A 589 -11.76 44.79 27.21
CA LEU A 589 -12.06 45.00 25.78
C LEU A 589 -13.52 45.49 25.60
N THR A 590 -13.70 46.41 24.68
CA THR A 590 -15.01 46.90 24.27
C THR A 590 -15.24 46.56 22.79
N TYR A 591 -16.45 46.18 22.49
CA TYR A 591 -16.88 45.79 21.15
C TYR A 591 -17.98 46.69 20.64
N ASP A 592 -18.53 46.43 19.45
CA ASP A 592 -19.66 47.20 18.95
C ASP A 592 -20.91 46.92 19.78
N ASP A 593 -21.68 48.00 20.07
CA ASP A 593 -23.02 48.00 20.63
C ASP A 593 -23.89 48.81 19.66
N ASN A 594 -24.35 48.13 18.58
CA ASN A 594 -25.07 48.78 17.48
C ASN A 594 -26.49 49.20 17.88
N ASN A 595 -27.03 48.53 18.90
CA ASN A 595 -28.40 48.76 19.38
C ASN A 595 -28.46 49.75 20.55
N ASN A 596 -27.33 50.14 21.14
CA ASN A 596 -27.18 50.95 22.36
C ASN A 596 -27.98 50.38 23.55
N ASP A 597 -28.03 49.06 23.67
CA ASP A 597 -28.70 48.38 24.77
C ASP A 597 -27.76 47.96 25.92
N GLY A 598 -26.46 48.23 25.76
CA GLY A 598 -25.39 47.92 26.71
C GLY A 598 -24.86 46.49 26.59
N GLU A 599 -25.28 45.76 25.55
CA GLU A 599 -24.76 44.45 25.20
C GLU A 599 -23.85 44.54 23.96
N TRP A 600 -22.81 43.71 23.89
CA TRP A 600 -21.90 43.72 22.75
C TRP A 600 -22.49 42.93 21.56
N ASP A 601 -22.59 43.57 20.41
CA ASP A 601 -23.05 42.96 19.18
C ASP A 601 -21.88 42.30 18.41
N PRO A 602 -22.04 41.06 17.92
CA PRO A 602 -21.08 40.49 17.02
C PRO A 602 -21.10 41.16 15.65
N VAL A 603 -19.97 41.34 15.00
CA VAL A 603 -19.88 41.74 13.59
C VAL A 603 -20.55 40.72 12.67
N HIS A 604 -20.38 39.44 13.01
CA HIS A 604 -21.09 38.34 12.37
C HIS A 604 -21.87 37.57 13.43
N THR A 605 -23.16 37.47 13.27
CA THR A 605 -24.01 36.63 14.09
C THR A 605 -24.07 35.24 13.49
N GLY A 606 -23.43 34.30 14.16
CA GLY A 606 -23.34 32.93 13.71
C GLY A 606 -24.42 31.99 14.26
N SER A 607 -24.23 30.71 14.11
CA SER A 607 -25.10 29.64 14.65
C SER A 607 -24.44 28.98 15.84
N GLU A 608 -25.18 28.89 16.97
CA GLU A 608 -24.71 28.16 18.15
C GLU A 608 -24.78 26.64 17.96
N SER A 609 -25.69 26.17 17.11
CA SER A 609 -25.89 24.73 16.86
C SER A 609 -25.21 24.27 15.58
N LEU A 610 -24.70 23.02 15.62
CA LEU A 610 -24.17 22.37 14.44
C LEU A 610 -25.29 21.99 13.48
N GLY A 611 -25.23 22.45 12.24
CA GLY A 611 -26.03 21.94 11.13
C GLY A 611 -25.68 20.49 10.81
N TYR A 612 -26.46 19.86 9.94
CA TYR A 612 -26.18 18.51 9.44
C TYR A 612 -26.39 18.42 7.94
N GLU A 613 -25.36 18.01 7.27
CA GLU A 613 -25.38 17.72 5.84
C GLU A 613 -24.87 16.30 5.59
N ILE A 614 -25.49 15.61 4.64
CA ILE A 614 -25.05 14.28 4.20
C ILE A 614 -24.97 14.24 2.68
N GLY A 615 -23.80 13.92 2.16
CA GLY A 615 -23.55 13.64 0.75
C GLY A 615 -23.31 12.15 0.54
N ARG A 616 -23.89 11.58 -0.52
CA ARG A 616 -23.67 10.17 -0.89
C ARG A 616 -23.44 10.07 -2.39
N GLN A 617 -22.49 9.23 -2.77
CA GLN A 617 -22.26 8.86 -4.16
C GLN A 617 -21.94 7.38 -4.23
N GLY A 618 -22.24 6.76 -5.36
CA GLY A 618 -21.94 5.35 -5.56
C GLY A 618 -21.95 4.99 -7.04
N THR A 619 -21.03 4.10 -7.41
CA THR A 619 -20.94 3.57 -8.76
C THR A 619 -20.76 2.05 -8.74
N MET A 620 -21.15 1.41 -9.81
CA MET A 620 -20.95 -0.02 -10.04
C MET A 620 -20.46 -0.23 -11.45
N THR A 621 -19.37 -0.97 -11.60
CA THR A 621 -18.79 -1.33 -12.89
C THR A 621 -18.80 -2.85 -13.07
N ARG A 622 -19.31 -3.32 -14.20
CA ARG A 622 -19.26 -4.73 -14.63
C ARG A 622 -18.45 -4.82 -15.90
N TYR A 623 -17.54 -5.78 -15.93
CA TYR A 623 -16.68 -6.03 -17.10
C TYR A 623 -16.69 -7.52 -17.44
N LEU A 624 -16.79 -7.82 -18.71
CA LEU A 624 -16.67 -9.15 -19.28
C LEU A 624 -15.65 -9.13 -20.41
N GLU A 625 -14.73 -10.09 -20.42
CA GLU A 625 -13.72 -10.29 -21.44
C GLU A 625 -13.64 -11.77 -21.83
N GLY A 626 -13.53 -12.02 -23.13
CA GLY A 626 -13.17 -13.33 -23.66
C GLY A 626 -12.03 -13.19 -24.65
N SER A 627 -10.97 -13.99 -24.51
CA SER A 627 -9.82 -13.93 -25.42
C SER A 627 -9.29 -15.30 -25.81
N LEU A 628 -8.75 -15.36 -27.05
CA LEU A 628 -7.96 -16.47 -27.56
C LEU A 628 -6.55 -15.96 -27.82
N ASN A 629 -5.56 -16.60 -27.24
CA ASN A 629 -4.15 -16.28 -27.41
C ASN A 629 -3.44 -17.48 -28.00
N TYR A 630 -2.63 -17.23 -29.01
CA TYR A 630 -1.73 -18.22 -29.61
C TYR A 630 -0.30 -17.69 -29.57
N ASN A 631 0.65 -18.51 -29.10
CA ASN A 631 2.06 -18.17 -29.13
C ASN A 631 2.87 -19.45 -29.28
N ARG A 632 3.58 -19.59 -30.41
CA ARG A 632 4.37 -20.79 -30.69
C ARG A 632 5.64 -20.46 -31.46
N LEU A 633 6.71 -21.17 -31.14
CA LEU A 633 7.99 -21.11 -31.81
C LEU A 633 8.12 -22.29 -32.81
N PHE A 634 8.28 -21.97 -34.08
CA PHE A 634 8.51 -22.93 -35.17
C PHE A 634 9.96 -22.78 -35.69
N GLY A 635 10.89 -23.50 -35.09
CA GLY A 635 12.31 -23.33 -35.40
C GLY A 635 12.77 -21.90 -35.08
N ASN A 636 13.10 -21.12 -36.11
CA ASN A 636 13.51 -19.72 -35.98
C ASN A 636 12.35 -18.72 -36.10
N HIS A 637 11.12 -19.19 -36.25
CA HIS A 637 9.94 -18.36 -36.49
C HIS A 637 9.03 -18.36 -35.26
N ARG A 638 8.90 -17.23 -34.58
CA ARG A 638 7.95 -17.04 -33.47
C ARG A 638 6.70 -16.37 -34.01
N VAL A 639 5.56 -17.01 -33.80
CA VAL A 639 4.25 -16.50 -34.25
C VAL A 639 3.37 -16.29 -33.03
N GLY A 640 2.79 -15.11 -32.90
CA GLY A 640 1.80 -14.79 -31.87
C GLY A 640 0.52 -14.26 -32.50
N ALA A 641 -0.63 -14.61 -31.94
CA ALA A 641 -1.91 -14.06 -32.31
C ALA A 641 -2.79 -13.85 -31.07
N LEU A 642 -3.56 -12.77 -31.05
CA LEU A 642 -4.56 -12.46 -30.03
C LEU A 642 -5.87 -12.12 -30.76
N PHE A 643 -6.96 -12.69 -30.29
CA PHE A 643 -8.33 -12.23 -30.58
C PHE A 643 -9.05 -12.03 -29.26
N LEU A 644 -9.71 -10.88 -29.08
CA LEU A 644 -10.35 -10.51 -27.82
C LEU A 644 -11.67 -9.79 -28.09
N TYR A 645 -12.66 -10.13 -27.28
CA TYR A 645 -13.90 -9.39 -27.11
C TYR A 645 -14.04 -8.89 -25.69
N ASN A 646 -14.46 -7.64 -25.50
CA ASN A 646 -14.77 -7.10 -24.19
C ASN A 646 -16.05 -6.26 -24.19
N GLN A 647 -16.66 -6.16 -23.00
CA GLN A 647 -17.75 -5.21 -22.73
C GLN A 647 -17.64 -4.67 -21.30
N LYS A 648 -17.96 -3.39 -21.12
CA LYS A 648 -17.99 -2.67 -19.84
C LYS A 648 -19.33 -1.98 -19.69
N ILE A 649 -19.92 -2.08 -18.49
CA ILE A 649 -21.11 -1.35 -18.08
C ILE A 649 -20.78 -0.64 -16.77
N HIS A 650 -20.88 0.68 -16.78
CA HIS A 650 -20.68 1.52 -15.63
C HIS A 650 -22.00 2.21 -15.28
N THR A 651 -22.42 2.15 -14.03
CA THR A 651 -23.70 2.68 -13.55
C THR A 651 -23.47 3.54 -12.32
N ASN A 652 -24.05 4.73 -12.30
CA ASN A 652 -24.19 5.52 -11.10
C ASN A 652 -25.35 4.97 -10.27
N THR A 653 -25.09 4.45 -9.08
CA THR A 653 -26.10 3.82 -8.21
C THR A 653 -26.86 4.81 -7.33
N GLN A 654 -26.41 6.07 -7.28
CA GLN A 654 -26.99 7.17 -6.49
C GLN A 654 -27.11 8.43 -7.36
N ALA A 655 -27.60 8.26 -8.59
CA ALA A 655 -27.79 9.34 -9.53
C ALA A 655 -28.85 10.34 -9.03
N ALA A 656 -28.58 11.62 -9.21
CA ALA A 656 -29.50 12.69 -8.82
C ALA A 656 -30.71 12.83 -9.76
N ASP A 657 -30.58 12.39 -11.01
CA ASP A 657 -31.61 12.47 -12.03
C ASP A 657 -31.58 11.28 -13.00
N GLY A 658 -32.62 11.20 -13.87
CA GLY A 658 -32.79 10.09 -14.82
C GLY A 658 -31.67 9.99 -15.87
N ASN A 659 -31.05 11.10 -16.27
CA ASN A 659 -29.96 11.10 -17.25
C ASN A 659 -28.66 10.59 -16.60
N ALA A 660 -28.36 11.03 -15.40
CA ALA A 660 -27.21 10.56 -14.61
C ALA A 660 -27.35 9.07 -14.22
N ALA A 661 -28.58 8.53 -14.20
CA ALA A 661 -28.85 7.11 -13.91
C ALA A 661 -28.62 6.20 -15.14
N LEU A 662 -28.48 6.75 -16.34
CA LEU A 662 -28.25 5.93 -17.54
C LEU A 662 -26.87 5.27 -17.47
N PRO A 663 -26.78 3.95 -17.71
CA PRO A 663 -25.50 3.27 -17.65
C PRO A 663 -24.63 3.61 -18.87
N TYR A 664 -23.35 3.86 -18.65
CA TYR A 664 -22.34 3.98 -19.70
C TYR A 664 -21.91 2.59 -20.17
N LYS A 665 -22.06 2.30 -21.47
CA LYS A 665 -21.73 1.00 -22.06
C LYS A 665 -20.69 1.14 -23.15
N ASN A 666 -19.67 0.30 -23.07
CA ASN A 666 -18.63 0.18 -24.06
C ASN A 666 -18.46 -1.29 -24.43
N GLN A 667 -18.17 -1.57 -25.68
CA GLN A 667 -17.80 -2.90 -26.14
C GLN A 667 -16.74 -2.81 -27.24
N GLY A 668 -15.92 -3.84 -27.36
CA GLY A 668 -14.84 -3.83 -28.33
C GLY A 668 -14.38 -5.21 -28.75
N LEU A 669 -13.83 -5.25 -29.96
CA LEU A 669 -13.01 -6.33 -30.47
C LEU A 669 -11.59 -5.83 -30.60
N ALA A 670 -10.61 -6.64 -30.21
CA ALA A 670 -9.20 -6.38 -30.43
C ALA A 670 -8.53 -7.58 -31.09
N GLY A 671 -7.62 -7.30 -32.01
CA GLY A 671 -6.79 -8.31 -32.65
C GLY A 671 -5.34 -7.88 -32.68
N ARG A 672 -4.42 -8.83 -32.48
CA ARG A 672 -2.98 -8.62 -32.63
C ARG A 672 -2.37 -9.82 -33.29
N VAL A 673 -1.45 -9.57 -34.23
CA VAL A 673 -0.60 -10.60 -34.81
C VAL A 673 0.84 -10.14 -34.69
N THR A 674 1.70 -11.00 -34.15
CA THR A 674 3.14 -10.77 -33.99
C THR A 674 3.93 -11.84 -34.72
N TYR A 675 5.01 -11.45 -35.34
CA TYR A 675 5.96 -12.36 -35.95
C TYR A 675 7.39 -11.93 -35.63
N ALA A 676 8.22 -12.89 -35.24
CA ALA A 676 9.65 -12.66 -35.05
C ALA A 676 10.46 -13.74 -35.79
N PHE A 677 11.50 -13.32 -36.50
CA PHE A 677 12.47 -14.20 -37.15
C PHE A 677 13.81 -14.12 -36.42
N ARG A 678 14.26 -15.26 -35.85
CA ARG A 678 15.50 -15.38 -35.06
C ARG A 678 15.60 -14.38 -33.89
N ASP A 679 14.48 -13.92 -33.37
CA ASP A 679 14.42 -12.83 -32.37
C ASP A 679 15.29 -11.59 -32.78
N THR A 680 15.46 -11.40 -34.12
CA THR A 680 16.21 -10.30 -34.74
C THR A 680 15.32 -9.35 -35.51
N TYR A 681 14.36 -9.88 -36.28
CA TYR A 681 13.41 -9.07 -37.08
C TYR A 681 12.00 -9.28 -36.52
N PHE A 682 11.30 -8.19 -36.28
CA PHE A 682 9.97 -8.20 -35.67
C PHE A 682 8.97 -7.45 -36.55
N ALA A 683 7.77 -7.99 -36.63
CA ALA A 683 6.61 -7.34 -37.24
C ALA A 683 5.40 -7.52 -36.34
N GLU A 684 4.62 -6.47 -36.18
CA GLU A 684 3.39 -6.46 -35.37
C GLU A 684 2.28 -5.70 -36.07
N VAL A 685 1.08 -6.28 -36.02
CA VAL A 685 -0.16 -5.68 -36.51
C VAL A 685 -1.16 -5.69 -35.36
N ASN A 686 -1.67 -4.52 -35.01
CA ASN A 686 -2.70 -4.32 -33.99
C ASN A 686 -3.95 -3.74 -34.61
N MET A 687 -5.11 -4.22 -34.18
CA MET A 687 -6.42 -3.78 -34.61
C MET A 687 -7.37 -3.64 -33.45
N GLY A 688 -8.00 -2.48 -33.30
CA GLY A 688 -9.08 -2.24 -32.36
C GLY A 688 -10.36 -1.87 -33.11
N TYR A 689 -11.50 -2.46 -32.74
CA TYR A 689 -12.83 -2.08 -33.23
C TYR A 689 -13.71 -1.86 -32.00
N ASN A 690 -13.84 -0.60 -31.57
CA ASN A 690 -14.47 -0.24 -30.32
C ASN A 690 -15.68 0.64 -30.51
N GLY A 691 -16.72 0.41 -29.72
CA GLY A 691 -17.95 1.16 -29.74
C GLY A 691 -18.39 1.68 -28.38
N SER A 692 -19.04 2.85 -28.40
CA SER A 692 -19.65 3.49 -27.24
C SER A 692 -21.07 3.93 -27.59
N GLU A 693 -21.96 3.84 -26.59
CA GLU A 693 -23.35 4.33 -26.75
C GLU A 693 -23.45 5.86 -26.76
N ASN A 694 -22.39 6.58 -26.38
CA ASN A 694 -22.34 8.04 -26.44
C ASN A 694 -22.49 8.60 -27.88
N PHE A 695 -22.31 7.74 -28.86
CA PHE A 695 -22.45 8.11 -30.27
C PHE A 695 -23.80 7.69 -30.86
N ALA A 696 -24.29 8.42 -31.85
CA ALA A 696 -25.53 8.13 -32.54
C ALA A 696 -25.51 6.73 -33.20
N ARG A 697 -26.68 6.11 -33.35
CA ARG A 697 -26.79 4.83 -34.05
C ARG A 697 -26.19 4.95 -35.46
N GLY A 698 -25.41 3.95 -35.88
CA GLY A 698 -24.65 3.96 -37.11
C GLY A 698 -23.26 4.55 -37.05
N HIS A 699 -22.92 5.33 -35.99
CA HIS A 699 -21.61 5.96 -35.78
C HIS A 699 -20.94 5.55 -34.45
N ARG A 700 -21.43 4.45 -33.84
CA ARG A 700 -20.99 4.01 -32.52
C ARG A 700 -19.62 3.35 -32.50
N PHE A 701 -19.18 2.80 -33.64
CA PHE A 701 -17.95 2.00 -33.71
C PHE A 701 -16.90 2.70 -34.54
N GLY A 702 -15.65 2.67 -34.05
CA GLY A 702 -14.46 3.12 -34.76
C GLY A 702 -13.46 1.99 -34.94
N PHE A 703 -12.71 2.00 -36.06
CA PHE A 703 -11.64 1.06 -36.35
C PHE A 703 -10.28 1.74 -36.21
N PHE A 704 -9.38 1.10 -35.46
CA PHE A 704 -8.09 1.65 -35.05
C PHE A 704 -6.97 0.67 -35.41
N PRO A 705 -6.40 0.68 -36.61
CA PRO A 705 -5.27 -0.16 -36.97
C PRO A 705 -3.96 0.48 -36.63
N ALA A 706 -2.94 -0.34 -36.28
CA ALA A 706 -1.56 0.07 -36.09
C ALA A 706 -0.61 -1.01 -36.57
N PHE A 707 0.55 -0.59 -37.09
CA PHE A 707 1.61 -1.47 -37.61
C PHE A 707 2.92 -1.06 -36.99
N ALA A 708 3.77 -2.05 -36.65
CA ALA A 708 5.09 -1.80 -36.16
C ALA A 708 6.09 -2.80 -36.75
N LEU A 709 7.31 -2.33 -37.02
CA LEU A 709 8.45 -3.14 -37.46
C LEU A 709 9.62 -2.87 -36.53
N GLY A 710 10.39 -3.90 -36.19
CA GLY A 710 11.56 -3.82 -35.30
C GLY A 710 12.74 -4.62 -35.82
N TRP A 711 13.94 -4.15 -35.52
CA TRP A 711 15.20 -4.84 -35.83
C TRP A 711 16.12 -4.75 -34.62
N MET A 712 16.52 -5.93 -34.09
CA MET A 712 17.48 -6.08 -33.02
C MET A 712 18.87 -6.24 -33.61
N VAL A 713 19.58 -5.11 -33.77
CA VAL A 713 20.90 -5.06 -34.41
C VAL A 713 21.93 -5.89 -33.63
N SER A 714 21.83 -5.94 -32.31
CA SER A 714 22.72 -6.73 -31.43
C SER A 714 22.70 -8.24 -31.69
N ASN A 715 21.61 -8.75 -32.29
CA ASN A 715 21.47 -10.18 -32.59
C ASN A 715 22.03 -10.55 -33.98
N GLU A 716 22.60 -9.59 -34.68
CA GLU A 716 23.25 -9.84 -35.97
C GLU A 716 24.67 -10.38 -35.79
N LYS A 717 25.02 -11.40 -36.54
CA LYS A 717 26.34 -12.07 -36.47
C LYS A 717 27.54 -11.10 -36.64
N TRP A 718 27.34 -10.05 -37.40
CA TRP A 718 28.38 -9.03 -37.61
C TRP A 718 28.53 -8.05 -36.47
N PHE A 719 27.55 -7.99 -35.56
CA PHE A 719 27.56 -7.11 -34.40
C PHE A 719 28.15 -7.79 -33.15
N GLU A 720 28.09 -9.14 -33.05
CA GLU A 720 28.65 -9.93 -31.94
C GLU A 720 30.07 -9.51 -31.50
N PRO A 721 31.01 -9.16 -32.41
CA PRO A 721 32.36 -8.72 -31.99
C PRO A 721 32.39 -7.32 -31.37
N LEU A 722 31.29 -6.56 -31.38
CA LEU A 722 31.18 -5.19 -30.86
C LEU A 722 30.48 -5.11 -29.48
N THR A 723 29.91 -6.21 -29.04
CA THR A 723 29.29 -6.37 -27.71
C THR A 723 30.19 -7.15 -26.77
#